data_f523eef0306ed38db0fa53fd5a660186
#
_entry.id   f523eef0306ed38db0fa53fd5a660186
#
_cell.length_a   1.000
_cell.length_b   1.000
_cell.length_c   1.000
_cell.angle_alpha   90.00
_cell.angle_beta   90.00
_cell.angle_gamma   90.00
#
_symmetry.space_group_name_H-M   'P 1'
#
loop_
_entity.id
_entity.type
_entity.pdbx_description
1 polymer ?
#
loop_
_entity_poly.entity_id
_entity_poly.type
_entity_poly.pdbx_seq_one_letter_code
_entity_poly.pdbx_strand_id
1 'polypeptide(L)'
;MDQSLTNMKKLLFLIPVVLLAACSQPKVVRETVETDQITCEVTVYSPDIVRVVKYPLGGVGASQKKSYSVVLEPQKTKVKRTETAEALTLTTEKMAVSIDKATGQVTFCDAAGGKQLLQENGTSFEPRPADDPDAGRFKVSQAWTPEADEFLYGLGQRQDPDLSLRGKKVHLWNENMHIYIPFFCSEKGYGVYWDNPGMSDFEDVPGGKTVMTSEVGDCTDLYFLYDGGDMDALMASERKLGGKATMFPLWVHGYWQCRERYHSTEELCEALRTHREMGIPLDCIVQDWQYWGENENWNSMRFDNPLYERGDTMIANVHNNHAHLAISIWPDFGPLTPQFKELEAIGALLPFKTWSMTGGVKIYDPFNAQAREIYWKYLEGLVDQGVDALWSDSTEPDHFYPTKEDDDYRTADGTWRSVRNAFPLVTNMGIYENYRAKGYTKRAVQMTRSASFGIQRYATFSWSGDVQSRWEVLRAQIPSGLDYTICGIPYWNTDIGGFFNWFYEGGTDNDALKELQVRWMQWSVFVPVMRNHTSGPLTTEIYRFGKPGEWAFDEQLNAIKLRYKLMPYIYSLAGATVLEDGMIMRPLVMDFAKDRKALSLSDEYLFGPSILVHPVTEPVLTDGKAALTGKMEASFTTYLPAGATWYDFHTGEIVEGGYDYTRTYTISEIPVFVKAGAILPFGPDVQYTSEKPWDNLEIAVYPGADGHFTLYEDAGDGYEYEKGEYATIDLDWDEAQGCLTIGDRKGSFPGMLRERDFTVNVLGRTPMTVHYTGKRVQAKP
;
A
#
# COMPACT_ATOMS: atom_id res chain seq x y z
N MET A 1 -58.89 16.18 -76.03
CA MET A 1 -58.95 16.97 -74.82
C MET A 1 -59.03 15.97 -73.68
N ASP A 2 -57.95 15.58 -73.10
CA ASP A 2 -57.78 15.67 -71.69
C ASP A 2 -56.43 15.13 -71.29
N GLN A 3 -55.78 15.80 -70.35
CA GLN A 3 -54.46 15.53 -69.91
C GLN A 3 -54.55 14.61 -68.72
N SER A 4 -53.76 13.54 -68.70
CA SER A 4 -53.56 12.75 -67.53
C SER A 4 -52.12 12.95 -66.98
N LEU A 5 -52.04 13.50 -65.81
CA LEU A 5 -50.81 13.67 -65.03
C LEU A 5 -50.40 12.36 -64.39
N THR A 6 -49.18 11.93 -64.69
CA THR A 6 -48.53 10.75 -64.10
C THR A 6 -47.87 11.12 -62.80
N ASN A 7 -48.34 10.58 -61.65
CA ASN A 7 -47.70 10.68 -60.35
C ASN A 7 -46.71 9.54 -60.19
N MET A 8 -45.42 9.86 -60.15
CA MET A 8 -44.34 8.94 -59.78
C MET A 8 -44.17 8.94 -58.24
N LYS A 9 -44.66 7.90 -57.55
CA LYS A 9 -44.42 7.67 -56.16
C LYS A 9 -42.95 7.08 -55.97
N LYS A 10 -42.06 7.86 -55.34
CA LYS A 10 -40.80 7.36 -54.86
C LYS A 10 -41.06 6.42 -53.71
N LEU A 11 -40.78 5.12 -53.88
CA LEU A 11 -40.75 4.11 -52.83
C LEU A 11 -39.41 4.22 -52.08
N LEU A 12 -39.43 4.78 -50.87
CA LEU A 12 -38.29 4.66 -49.93
C LEU A 12 -38.29 3.23 -49.40
N PHE A 13 -37.27 2.45 -49.73
CA PHE A 13 -36.96 1.20 -49.03
C PHE A 13 -36.29 1.55 -47.70
N LEU A 14 -37.04 1.49 -46.59
CA LEU A 14 -36.48 1.35 -45.25
C LEU A 14 -35.99 -0.11 -45.11
N ILE A 15 -34.68 -0.28 -45.09
CA ILE A 15 -34.08 -1.53 -44.66
C ILE A 15 -34.18 -1.57 -43.13
N PRO A 16 -34.93 -2.52 -42.52
CA PRO A 16 -34.91 -2.65 -41.09
C PRO A 16 -33.54 -3.21 -40.68
N VAL A 17 -32.75 -2.40 -39.95
CA VAL A 17 -31.60 -2.92 -39.20
C VAL A 17 -32.17 -3.83 -38.09
N VAL A 18 -32.18 -5.12 -38.33
CA VAL A 18 -32.51 -6.10 -37.31
C VAL A 18 -31.31 -6.16 -36.34
N LEU A 19 -31.42 -5.44 -35.25
CA LEU A 19 -30.55 -5.61 -34.09
C LEU A 19 -30.89 -6.99 -33.47
N LEU A 20 -30.17 -8.02 -33.88
CA LEU A 20 -30.12 -9.29 -33.19
C LEU A 20 -29.35 -9.07 -31.87
N ALA A 21 -30.06 -8.68 -30.82
CA ALA A 21 -29.58 -8.75 -29.48
C ALA A 21 -29.51 -10.26 -29.06
N ALA A 22 -28.46 -10.95 -29.50
CA ALA A 22 -28.17 -12.26 -29.00
C ALA A 22 -27.64 -12.10 -27.57
N CYS A 23 -28.45 -12.44 -26.55
CA CYS A 23 -27.99 -12.72 -25.21
C CYS A 23 -26.98 -13.88 -25.31
N SER A 24 -25.69 -13.58 -25.47
CA SER A 24 -24.65 -14.60 -25.53
C SER A 24 -24.48 -15.25 -24.15
N GLN A 25 -24.38 -16.58 -24.12
CA GLN A 25 -23.96 -17.30 -22.92
C GLN A 25 -22.56 -16.79 -22.48
N PRO A 26 -22.29 -16.72 -21.17
CA PRO A 26 -20.98 -16.27 -20.66
C PRO A 26 -19.84 -17.11 -21.26
N LYS A 27 -18.87 -16.43 -21.86
CA LYS A 27 -17.65 -17.04 -22.44
C LYS A 27 -16.45 -16.13 -22.19
N VAL A 28 -15.24 -16.69 -22.30
CA VAL A 28 -14.04 -15.86 -22.40
C VAL A 28 -14.10 -15.12 -23.73
N VAL A 29 -13.99 -13.80 -23.67
CA VAL A 29 -14.09 -12.93 -24.85
C VAL A 29 -12.71 -12.34 -25.14
N ARG A 30 -12.22 -12.60 -26.36
CA ARG A 30 -11.02 -12.00 -26.91
C ARG A 30 -11.32 -11.58 -28.33
N GLU A 31 -11.00 -10.34 -28.67
CA GLU A 31 -11.18 -9.79 -30.02
C GLU A 31 -9.87 -9.16 -30.49
N THR A 32 -9.63 -9.24 -31.78
CA THR A 32 -8.42 -8.73 -32.42
C THR A 32 -8.81 -7.81 -33.57
N VAL A 33 -8.17 -6.66 -33.63
CA VAL A 33 -8.28 -5.72 -34.75
C VAL A 33 -6.88 -5.51 -35.31
N GLU A 34 -6.70 -5.78 -36.59
CA GLU A 34 -5.47 -5.50 -37.34
C GLU A 34 -5.63 -4.23 -38.16
N THR A 35 -4.63 -3.36 -38.08
CA THR A 35 -4.48 -2.15 -38.91
C THR A 35 -3.31 -2.35 -39.88
N ASP A 36 -2.95 -1.34 -40.66
CA ASP A 36 -1.78 -1.40 -41.56
C ASP A 36 -0.44 -1.49 -40.80
N GLN A 37 -0.42 -1.16 -39.49
CA GLN A 37 0.82 -1.02 -38.72
C GLN A 37 0.88 -1.92 -37.48
N ILE A 38 -0.24 -2.09 -36.81
CA ILE A 38 -0.32 -2.76 -35.52
C ILE A 38 -1.49 -3.75 -35.42
N THR A 39 -1.33 -4.73 -34.57
CA THR A 39 -2.41 -5.57 -34.07
C THR A 39 -2.82 -5.10 -32.68
N CYS A 40 -4.13 -4.89 -32.44
CA CYS A 40 -4.73 -4.60 -31.15
C CYS A 40 -5.56 -5.80 -30.68
N GLU A 41 -5.17 -6.41 -29.56
CA GLU A 41 -5.94 -7.47 -28.92
C GLU A 41 -6.63 -6.92 -27.66
N VAL A 42 -7.93 -7.16 -27.52
CA VAL A 42 -8.70 -6.83 -26.31
C VAL A 42 -9.26 -8.10 -25.72
N THR A 43 -8.93 -8.37 -24.46
CA THR A 43 -9.42 -9.51 -23.70
C THR A 43 -10.23 -9.02 -22.49
N VAL A 44 -11.47 -9.47 -22.37
CA VAL A 44 -12.30 -9.20 -21.19
C VAL A 44 -11.95 -10.21 -20.11
N TYR A 45 -11.33 -9.74 -19.02
CA TYR A 45 -10.94 -10.56 -17.87
C TYR A 45 -12.12 -10.80 -16.93
N SER A 46 -12.92 -9.77 -16.72
CA SER A 46 -14.15 -9.80 -15.92
C SER A 46 -15.03 -8.61 -16.31
N PRO A 47 -16.25 -8.43 -15.77
CA PRO A 47 -17.08 -7.28 -16.12
C PRO A 47 -16.41 -5.92 -15.89
N ASP A 48 -15.51 -5.85 -14.94
CA ASP A 48 -14.80 -4.68 -14.37
C ASP A 48 -13.35 -4.55 -14.86
N ILE A 49 -12.78 -5.56 -15.56
CA ILE A 49 -11.37 -5.58 -15.98
C ILE A 49 -11.23 -6.00 -17.44
N VAL A 50 -10.53 -5.17 -18.22
CA VAL A 50 -10.21 -5.45 -19.62
C VAL A 50 -8.72 -5.26 -19.86
N ARG A 51 -8.08 -6.22 -20.53
CA ARG A 51 -6.69 -6.14 -20.99
C ARG A 51 -6.64 -5.68 -22.43
N VAL A 52 -5.76 -4.72 -22.75
CA VAL A 52 -5.44 -4.26 -24.10
C VAL A 52 -3.97 -4.47 -24.37
N VAL A 53 -3.66 -5.23 -25.42
CA VAL A 53 -2.29 -5.48 -25.88
C VAL A 53 -2.16 -5.02 -27.32
N LYS A 54 -1.12 -4.24 -27.62
CA LYS A 54 -0.81 -3.83 -28.97
C LYS A 54 0.63 -4.15 -29.33
N TYR A 55 0.85 -4.55 -30.56
CA TYR A 55 2.17 -4.92 -31.08
C TYR A 55 2.24 -4.69 -32.58
N PRO A 56 3.45 -4.48 -33.15
CA PRO A 56 3.63 -4.40 -34.61
C PRO A 56 3.15 -5.67 -35.31
N LEU A 57 2.72 -5.56 -36.56
CA LEU A 57 2.32 -6.72 -37.36
C LEU A 57 3.43 -7.78 -37.39
N GLY A 58 3.07 -9.02 -37.06
CA GLY A 58 4.01 -10.15 -36.93
C GLY A 58 4.81 -10.18 -35.63
N GLY A 59 4.51 -9.30 -34.69
CA GLY A 59 5.12 -9.25 -33.35
C GLY A 59 4.51 -10.24 -32.35
N VAL A 60 4.89 -10.05 -31.07
CA VAL A 60 4.45 -10.91 -29.95
C VAL A 60 3.09 -10.47 -29.44
N GLY A 61 2.11 -11.38 -29.45
CA GLY A 61 0.78 -11.15 -28.91
C GLY A 61 0.64 -11.44 -27.41
N ALA A 62 -0.55 -11.12 -26.88
CA ALA A 62 -0.88 -11.28 -25.45
C ALA A 62 -0.61 -12.68 -24.90
N SER A 63 -0.86 -13.71 -25.69
CA SER A 63 -0.68 -15.11 -25.28
C SER A 63 0.77 -15.53 -25.04
N GLN A 64 1.74 -14.74 -25.51
CA GLN A 64 3.16 -15.02 -25.39
C GLN A 64 3.84 -14.19 -24.29
N LYS A 65 3.21 -13.11 -23.82
CA LYS A 65 3.76 -12.26 -22.80
C LYS A 65 3.52 -12.84 -21.40
N LYS A 66 4.62 -13.01 -20.64
CA LYS A 66 4.60 -13.37 -19.22
C LYS A 66 4.39 -12.12 -18.37
N SER A 67 3.47 -12.18 -17.41
CA SER A 67 3.32 -11.17 -16.33
C SER A 67 3.90 -11.73 -15.03
N TYR A 68 4.60 -10.88 -14.28
CA TYR A 68 5.02 -11.21 -12.90
C TYR A 68 3.91 -10.90 -11.89
N SER A 69 3.09 -9.94 -12.21
CA SER A 69 2.17 -9.28 -11.27
C SER A 69 0.74 -9.83 -11.34
N VAL A 70 0.24 -10.09 -12.53
CA VAL A 70 -1.15 -10.49 -12.75
C VAL A 70 -1.36 -11.97 -12.44
N VAL A 71 -2.32 -12.26 -11.57
CA VAL A 71 -2.72 -13.62 -11.18
C VAL A 71 -4.12 -14.02 -11.67
N LEU A 72 -4.93 -13.02 -12.07
CA LEU A 72 -6.27 -13.27 -12.56
C LEU A 72 -6.22 -13.91 -13.96
N GLU A 73 -6.93 -15.01 -14.14
CA GLU A 73 -7.21 -15.58 -15.45
C GLU A 73 -8.50 -15.02 -16.04
N PRO A 74 -8.60 -14.87 -17.39
CA PRO A 74 -9.81 -14.38 -18.03
C PRO A 74 -11.05 -15.22 -17.69
N GLN A 75 -12.08 -14.57 -17.17
CA GLN A 75 -13.31 -15.22 -16.70
C GLN A 75 -14.36 -15.27 -17.82
N LYS A 76 -15.29 -16.23 -17.73
CA LYS A 76 -16.48 -16.28 -18.57
C LYS A 76 -17.39 -15.09 -18.24
N THR A 77 -17.51 -14.16 -19.16
CA THR A 77 -18.23 -12.90 -18.97
C THR A 77 -19.33 -12.74 -20.02
N LYS A 78 -20.47 -12.18 -19.63
CA LYS A 78 -21.48 -11.72 -20.57
C LYS A 78 -20.98 -10.45 -21.25
N VAL A 79 -20.80 -10.50 -22.57
CA VAL A 79 -20.35 -9.34 -23.37
C VAL A 79 -21.28 -9.17 -24.55
N LYS A 80 -21.79 -7.96 -24.73
CA LYS A 80 -22.47 -7.55 -25.94
C LYS A 80 -21.42 -7.06 -26.95
N ARG A 81 -21.31 -7.74 -28.08
CA ARG A 81 -20.44 -7.36 -29.19
C ARG A 81 -21.23 -6.58 -30.21
N THR A 82 -20.76 -5.39 -30.59
CA THR A 82 -21.32 -4.57 -31.64
C THR A 82 -20.21 -4.19 -32.61
N GLU A 83 -20.48 -4.24 -33.91
CA GLU A 83 -19.48 -3.96 -34.95
C GLU A 83 -20.08 -3.06 -36.03
N THR A 84 -19.35 -2.01 -36.38
CA THR A 84 -19.62 -1.13 -37.51
C THR A 84 -18.47 -1.19 -38.52
N ALA A 85 -18.52 -0.38 -39.55
CA ALA A 85 -17.39 -0.23 -40.47
C ALA A 85 -16.17 0.39 -39.79
N GLU A 86 -16.39 1.29 -38.81
CA GLU A 86 -15.38 2.11 -38.18
C GLU A 86 -14.87 1.50 -36.87
N ALA A 87 -15.74 0.80 -36.10
CA ALA A 87 -15.41 0.37 -34.75
C ALA A 87 -15.95 -1.01 -34.40
N LEU A 88 -15.21 -1.70 -33.47
CA LEU A 88 -15.63 -2.88 -32.75
C LEU A 88 -15.82 -2.53 -31.29
N THR A 89 -17.01 -2.73 -30.73
CA THR A 89 -17.32 -2.40 -29.33
C THR A 89 -17.72 -3.65 -28.54
N LEU A 90 -17.09 -3.82 -27.39
CA LEU A 90 -17.38 -4.85 -26.38
C LEU A 90 -18.01 -4.16 -25.16
N THR A 91 -19.23 -4.54 -24.79
CA THR A 91 -19.91 -3.97 -23.63
C THR A 91 -20.17 -5.06 -22.60
N THR A 92 -19.61 -4.86 -21.40
CA THR A 92 -19.89 -5.63 -20.19
C THR A 92 -21.04 -4.98 -19.41
N GLU A 93 -21.33 -5.41 -18.22
CA GLU A 93 -22.27 -4.72 -17.32
C GLU A 93 -21.70 -3.43 -16.71
N LYS A 94 -20.35 -3.27 -16.70
CA LYS A 94 -19.66 -2.14 -16.08
C LYS A 94 -19.15 -1.12 -17.10
N MET A 95 -18.57 -1.57 -18.20
CA MET A 95 -17.93 -0.71 -19.17
C MET A 95 -18.21 -1.10 -20.63
N ALA A 96 -18.03 -0.13 -21.53
CA ALA A 96 -17.99 -0.35 -22.96
C ALA A 96 -16.59 0.01 -23.49
N VAL A 97 -15.98 -0.91 -24.23
CA VAL A 97 -14.64 -0.78 -24.81
C VAL A 97 -14.76 -0.78 -26.32
N SER A 98 -14.44 0.34 -26.96
CA SER A 98 -14.57 0.53 -28.41
C SER A 98 -13.19 0.64 -29.04
N ILE A 99 -12.94 -0.20 -30.05
CA ILE A 99 -11.69 -0.25 -30.81
C ILE A 99 -11.95 0.40 -32.18
N ASP A 100 -11.25 1.47 -32.50
CA ASP A 100 -11.23 2.08 -33.83
C ASP A 100 -10.49 1.15 -34.80
N LYS A 101 -11.13 0.75 -35.88
CA LYS A 101 -10.58 -0.24 -36.82
C LYS A 101 -9.48 0.31 -37.75
N ALA A 102 -9.41 1.62 -37.92
CA ALA A 102 -8.37 2.24 -38.72
C ALA A 102 -7.07 2.46 -37.97
N THR A 103 -7.17 2.76 -36.68
CA THR A 103 -6.02 3.16 -35.86
C THR A 103 -5.64 2.14 -34.78
N GLY A 104 -6.54 1.23 -34.41
CA GLY A 104 -6.39 0.34 -33.28
C GLY A 104 -6.46 1.03 -31.91
N GLN A 105 -6.89 2.30 -31.86
CA GLN A 105 -7.05 3.04 -30.61
C GLN A 105 -8.32 2.60 -29.87
N VAL A 106 -8.23 2.60 -28.54
CA VAL A 106 -9.30 2.15 -27.66
C VAL A 106 -9.90 3.33 -26.90
N THR A 107 -11.23 3.37 -26.83
CA THR A 107 -11.99 4.28 -25.98
C THR A 107 -12.76 3.48 -24.94
N PHE A 108 -12.63 3.89 -23.68
CA PHE A 108 -13.32 3.30 -22.53
C PHE A 108 -14.46 4.21 -22.09
N CYS A 109 -15.65 3.64 -21.94
CA CYS A 109 -16.85 4.34 -21.52
C CYS A 109 -17.57 3.59 -20.40
N ASP A 110 -18.31 4.31 -19.56
CA ASP A 110 -19.28 3.72 -18.63
C ASP A 110 -20.40 3.02 -19.40
N ALA A 111 -20.74 1.79 -19.05
CA ALA A 111 -21.80 1.03 -19.69
C ALA A 111 -23.20 1.60 -19.43
N ALA A 112 -23.45 2.19 -18.25
CA ALA A 112 -24.76 2.68 -17.84
C ALA A 112 -25.18 3.95 -18.57
N GLY A 113 -24.25 4.91 -18.74
CA GLY A 113 -24.52 6.24 -19.31
C GLY A 113 -23.81 6.53 -20.64
N GLY A 114 -22.89 5.66 -21.07
CA GLY A 114 -22.05 5.91 -22.25
C GLY A 114 -21.07 7.08 -22.09
N LYS A 115 -20.87 7.57 -20.85
CA LYS A 115 -19.89 8.62 -20.55
C LYS A 115 -18.49 8.11 -20.84
N GLN A 116 -17.72 8.87 -21.63
CA GLN A 116 -16.31 8.55 -21.86
C GLN A 116 -15.52 8.68 -20.57
N LEU A 117 -14.78 7.64 -20.23
CA LEU A 117 -13.86 7.59 -19.08
C LEU A 117 -12.46 8.01 -19.51
N LEU A 118 -11.90 7.29 -20.49
CA LEU A 118 -10.56 7.54 -21.01
C LEU A 118 -10.50 7.17 -22.49
N GLN A 119 -9.69 7.91 -23.25
CA GLN A 119 -9.44 7.63 -24.66
C GLN A 119 -7.94 7.55 -24.92
N GLU A 120 -7.51 6.53 -25.64
CA GLU A 120 -6.15 6.43 -26.16
C GLU A 120 -5.91 7.48 -27.25
N ASN A 121 -4.67 7.98 -27.30
CA ASN A 121 -4.25 9.04 -28.23
C ASN A 121 -2.84 8.80 -28.76
N GLY A 122 -2.58 7.58 -29.21
CA GLY A 122 -1.35 7.17 -29.86
C GLY A 122 -0.62 6.03 -29.15
N THR A 123 -0.08 5.15 -29.98
CA THR A 123 0.80 4.04 -29.57
C THR A 123 2.04 4.10 -30.44
N SER A 124 3.23 3.84 -29.89
CA SER A 124 4.45 3.81 -30.67
C SER A 124 5.36 2.64 -30.30
N PHE A 125 6.11 2.18 -31.31
CA PHE A 125 7.09 1.11 -31.23
C PHE A 125 8.35 1.58 -31.93
N GLU A 126 9.37 2.00 -31.17
CA GLU A 126 10.66 2.40 -31.68
C GLU A 126 11.61 1.19 -31.59
N PRO A 127 12.10 0.63 -32.72
CA PRO A 127 12.94 -0.56 -32.69
C PRO A 127 14.23 -0.29 -31.92
N ARG A 128 14.65 -1.24 -31.08
CA ARG A 128 15.97 -1.20 -30.45
C ARG A 128 17.06 -1.35 -31.52
N PRO A 129 18.23 -0.69 -31.35
CA PRO A 129 19.36 -0.82 -32.25
C PRO A 129 19.76 -2.29 -32.47
N ALA A 130 20.33 -2.60 -33.65
CA ALA A 130 20.68 -3.99 -34.00
C ALA A 130 21.84 -4.53 -33.15
N ASP A 131 22.65 -3.69 -32.57
CA ASP A 131 23.75 -4.00 -31.65
C ASP A 131 23.35 -3.96 -30.17
N ASP A 132 22.10 -3.64 -29.87
CA ASP A 132 21.57 -3.60 -28.53
C ASP A 132 21.31 -5.02 -28.00
N PRO A 133 21.57 -5.35 -26.71
CA PRO A 133 21.22 -6.63 -26.11
C PRO A 133 19.75 -7.03 -26.24
N ASP A 134 18.85 -6.04 -26.37
CA ASP A 134 17.41 -6.22 -26.61
C ASP A 134 17.04 -6.04 -28.11
N ALA A 135 17.99 -6.24 -29.04
CA ALA A 135 17.71 -6.17 -30.46
C ALA A 135 16.52 -7.04 -30.86
N GLY A 136 15.61 -6.50 -31.67
CA GLY A 136 14.36 -7.16 -32.06
C GLY A 136 13.17 -6.82 -31.17
N ARG A 137 13.40 -6.14 -30.03
CA ARG A 137 12.37 -5.54 -29.18
C ARG A 137 12.23 -4.03 -29.45
N PHE A 138 11.40 -3.34 -28.70
CA PHE A 138 11.06 -1.94 -28.94
C PHE A 138 11.16 -1.12 -27.65
N LYS A 139 11.41 0.18 -27.78
CA LYS A 139 10.94 1.16 -26.85
C LYS A 139 9.45 1.34 -27.15
N VAL A 140 8.60 1.17 -26.15
CA VAL A 140 7.14 1.14 -26.32
C VAL A 140 6.50 2.28 -25.57
N SER A 141 5.48 2.91 -26.17
CA SER A 141 4.69 3.91 -25.47
C SER A 141 3.21 3.89 -25.85
N GLN A 142 2.38 4.27 -24.88
CA GLN A 142 0.96 4.48 -25.03
C GLN A 142 0.59 5.85 -24.46
N ALA A 143 -0.20 6.59 -25.20
CA ALA A 143 -0.71 7.88 -24.80
C ALA A 143 -2.23 7.85 -24.63
N TRP A 144 -2.74 8.66 -23.71
CA TRP A 144 -4.16 8.91 -23.44
C TRP A 144 -4.45 10.39 -23.36
N THR A 145 -5.74 10.76 -23.44
CA THR A 145 -6.22 12.12 -23.24
C THR A 145 -7.27 12.13 -22.12
N PRO A 146 -6.87 12.28 -20.85
CA PRO A 146 -7.81 12.56 -19.77
C PRO A 146 -8.41 13.97 -19.92
N GLU A 147 -9.52 14.25 -19.22
CA GLU A 147 -10.09 15.61 -19.20
C GLU A 147 -9.10 16.60 -18.56
N ALA A 148 -9.15 17.86 -18.97
CA ALA A 148 -8.11 18.85 -18.58
C ALA A 148 -8.05 19.14 -17.08
N ASP A 149 -9.18 19.04 -16.38
CA ASP A 149 -9.34 19.29 -14.95
C ASP A 149 -9.52 18.01 -14.11
N GLU A 150 -9.30 16.84 -14.72
CA GLU A 150 -9.39 15.54 -14.07
C GLU A 150 -8.17 15.31 -13.15
N PHE A 151 -8.40 14.87 -11.93
CA PHE A 151 -7.31 14.46 -11.03
C PHE A 151 -6.88 13.00 -11.30
N LEU A 152 -5.57 12.79 -11.31
CA LEU A 152 -4.92 11.48 -11.43
C LEU A 152 -4.01 11.25 -10.22
N TYR A 153 -3.95 10.01 -9.71
CA TYR A 153 -3.23 9.59 -8.52
C TYR A 153 -2.50 8.25 -8.74
N GLY A 154 -1.53 7.91 -7.89
CA GLY A 154 -0.87 6.61 -7.90
C GLY A 154 0.60 6.66 -8.29
N LEU A 155 1.07 5.67 -9.06
CA LEU A 155 2.46 5.39 -9.46
C LEU A 155 3.38 4.95 -8.31
N GLY A 156 2.83 4.69 -7.11
CA GLY A 156 3.59 4.24 -5.96
C GLY A 156 4.23 5.37 -5.15
N GLN A 157 5.13 5.01 -4.24
CA GLN A 157 5.76 5.93 -3.29
C GLN A 157 6.73 6.87 -3.98
N ARG A 158 6.56 8.17 -3.73
CA ARG A 158 7.47 9.24 -4.22
C ARG A 158 7.74 10.24 -3.10
N GLN A 159 8.89 10.89 -3.12
CA GLN A 159 9.21 11.98 -2.18
C GLN A 159 8.70 13.33 -2.75
N ASP A 160 7.41 13.41 -3.05
CA ASP A 160 6.73 14.57 -3.63
C ASP A 160 5.64 15.05 -2.66
N PRO A 161 5.59 16.32 -2.25
CA PRO A 161 4.56 16.83 -1.36
C PRO A 161 3.17 16.95 -2.01
N ASP A 162 3.05 16.68 -3.29
CA ASP A 162 1.81 16.81 -4.06
C ASP A 162 1.34 15.44 -4.57
N LEU A 163 0.16 15.03 -4.13
CA LEU A 163 -0.46 13.74 -4.47
C LEU A 163 -0.89 13.66 -5.95
N SER A 164 -1.28 14.79 -6.56
CA SER A 164 -1.75 14.83 -7.94
C SER A 164 -0.66 14.51 -8.95
N LEU A 165 -0.96 13.65 -9.93
CA LEU A 165 -0.06 13.34 -11.06
C LEU A 165 -0.14 14.37 -12.20
N ARG A 166 -1.03 15.36 -12.12
CA ARG A 166 -1.26 16.30 -13.22
C ARG A 166 -0.05 17.23 -13.40
N GLY A 167 0.44 17.29 -14.64
CA GLY A 167 1.61 18.07 -15.00
C GLY A 167 2.94 17.48 -14.53
N LYS A 168 2.95 16.24 -14.03
CA LYS A 168 4.16 15.58 -13.53
C LYS A 168 4.88 14.81 -14.64
N LYS A 169 6.21 14.75 -14.48
CA LYS A 169 7.06 13.78 -15.15
C LYS A 169 7.71 12.91 -14.09
N VAL A 170 7.48 11.60 -14.15
CA VAL A 170 7.92 10.65 -13.15
C VAL A 170 8.73 9.55 -13.83
N HIS A 171 9.96 9.37 -13.37
CA HIS A 171 10.77 8.20 -13.73
C HIS A 171 10.33 7.02 -12.89
N LEU A 172 10.06 5.90 -13.52
CA LEU A 172 9.44 4.75 -12.92
C LEU A 172 10.43 3.58 -12.86
N TRP A 173 11.33 3.65 -11.88
CA TRP A 173 12.20 2.54 -11.46
C TRP A 173 12.43 2.58 -9.96
N ASN A 174 12.56 1.39 -9.39
CA ASN A 174 12.79 1.24 -7.96
C ASN A 174 14.18 1.72 -7.56
N GLU A 175 14.25 2.54 -6.52
CA GLU A 175 15.47 2.98 -5.82
C GLU A 175 15.11 3.32 -4.37
N ASN A 176 16.11 3.48 -3.50
CA ASN A 176 15.86 3.87 -2.12
C ASN A 176 14.97 5.13 -2.05
N MET A 177 13.92 5.12 -1.22
CA MET A 177 12.87 6.14 -1.06
C MET A 177 11.83 6.22 -2.21
N HIS A 178 12.03 5.54 -3.33
CA HIS A 178 11.09 5.52 -4.44
C HIS A 178 10.66 4.10 -4.78
N ILE A 179 9.36 3.84 -4.75
CA ILE A 179 8.76 2.54 -5.08
C ILE A 179 7.89 2.68 -6.32
N TYR A 180 8.27 1.97 -7.36
CA TYR A 180 7.58 1.97 -8.63
C TYR A 180 6.39 1.01 -8.62
N ILE A 181 5.21 1.55 -8.82
CA ILE A 181 3.98 0.79 -9.08
C ILE A 181 3.35 1.36 -10.35
N PRO A 182 3.36 0.65 -11.48
CA PRO A 182 2.89 1.18 -12.77
C PRO A 182 1.36 1.20 -12.87
N PHE A 183 0.72 1.74 -11.86
CA PHE A 183 -0.73 1.90 -11.75
C PHE A 183 -1.07 3.36 -11.47
N PHE A 184 -1.97 3.92 -12.23
CA PHE A 184 -2.60 5.20 -11.92
C PHE A 184 -4.11 5.10 -11.98
N CYS A 185 -4.79 5.91 -11.18
CA CYS A 185 -6.25 5.98 -11.16
C CYS A 185 -6.75 7.42 -11.24
N SER A 186 -8.04 7.55 -11.59
CA SER A 186 -8.73 8.82 -11.77
C SER A 186 -9.80 9.02 -10.70
N GLU A 187 -10.10 10.28 -10.40
CA GLU A 187 -11.28 10.68 -9.61
C GLU A 187 -12.61 10.14 -10.17
N LYS A 188 -12.62 9.70 -11.42
CA LYS A 188 -13.79 9.06 -12.07
C LYS A 188 -13.94 7.59 -11.67
N GLY A 189 -13.02 7.05 -10.86
CA GLY A 189 -13.04 5.68 -10.39
C GLY A 189 -12.64 4.64 -11.44
N TYR A 190 -11.80 5.01 -12.42
CA TYR A 190 -11.09 4.05 -13.25
C TYR A 190 -9.61 3.97 -12.88
N GLY A 191 -8.99 2.82 -13.18
CA GLY A 191 -7.56 2.60 -13.04
C GLY A 191 -6.93 2.04 -14.31
N VAL A 192 -5.65 2.33 -14.51
CA VAL A 192 -4.83 1.78 -15.58
C VAL A 192 -3.59 1.15 -14.97
N TYR A 193 -3.44 -0.15 -15.12
CA TYR A 193 -2.22 -0.87 -14.80
C TYR A 193 -1.41 -1.11 -16.08
N TRP A 194 -0.16 -0.63 -16.10
CA TRP A 194 0.79 -0.82 -17.19
C TRP A 194 1.71 -2.00 -16.88
N ASP A 195 1.48 -3.13 -17.53
CA ASP A 195 2.19 -4.38 -17.26
C ASP A 195 3.51 -4.46 -18.03
N ASN A 196 4.49 -3.69 -17.58
CA ASN A 196 5.88 -3.75 -18.06
C ASN A 196 6.85 -3.65 -16.86
N PRO A 197 7.69 -4.66 -16.59
CA PRO A 197 8.59 -4.69 -15.44
C PRO A 197 9.90 -3.92 -15.67
N GLY A 198 10.08 -3.33 -16.84
CA GLY A 198 11.30 -2.58 -17.20
C GLY A 198 11.27 -1.14 -16.73
N MET A 199 12.41 -0.45 -16.94
CA MET A 199 12.51 0.99 -16.73
C MET A 199 11.47 1.72 -17.59
N SER A 200 10.72 2.61 -16.96
CA SER A 200 9.61 3.32 -17.62
C SER A 200 9.56 4.78 -17.21
N ASP A 201 8.82 5.57 -17.96
CA ASP A 201 8.52 6.98 -17.68
C ASP A 201 7.01 7.21 -17.75
N PHE A 202 6.51 8.04 -16.86
CA PHE A 202 5.20 8.65 -16.93
C PHE A 202 5.35 10.14 -17.19
N GLU A 203 4.56 10.70 -18.10
CA GLU A 203 4.52 12.14 -18.34
C GLU A 203 3.08 12.58 -18.59
N ASP A 204 2.61 13.56 -17.81
CA ASP A 204 1.31 14.19 -17.99
C ASP A 204 1.47 15.66 -18.39
N VAL A 205 0.75 16.05 -19.42
CA VAL A 205 0.64 17.45 -19.87
C VAL A 205 -0.82 17.87 -19.73
N PRO A 206 -1.19 18.74 -18.78
CA PRO A 206 -2.57 19.17 -18.58
C PRO A 206 -3.18 19.78 -19.86
N GLY A 207 -4.34 19.28 -20.25
CA GLY A 207 -4.98 19.64 -21.53
C GLY A 207 -4.29 19.06 -22.77
N GLY A 208 -3.27 18.24 -22.58
CA GLY A 208 -2.53 17.51 -23.60
C GLY A 208 -2.69 16.00 -23.44
N LYS A 209 -1.56 15.31 -23.42
CA LYS A 209 -1.50 13.84 -23.32
C LYS A 209 -0.91 13.40 -22.00
N THR A 210 -1.40 12.29 -21.48
CA THR A 210 -0.73 11.46 -20.47
C THR A 210 -0.07 10.30 -21.20
N VAL A 211 1.22 10.04 -20.95
CA VAL A 211 2.00 9.04 -21.68
C VAL A 211 2.74 8.12 -20.72
N MET A 212 2.64 6.81 -20.94
CA MET A 212 3.54 5.80 -20.36
C MET A 212 4.50 5.32 -21.42
N THR A 213 5.78 5.26 -21.08
CA THR A 213 6.85 4.79 -21.98
C THR A 213 7.74 3.80 -21.24
N SER A 214 8.02 2.65 -21.82
CA SER A 214 9.01 1.70 -21.31
C SER A 214 10.17 1.55 -22.29
N GLU A 215 11.40 1.48 -21.76
CA GLU A 215 12.60 1.40 -22.58
C GLU A 215 12.68 0.11 -23.40
N VAL A 216 12.11 -0.99 -22.88
CA VAL A 216 12.14 -2.29 -23.52
C VAL A 216 10.78 -2.98 -23.37
N GLY A 217 10.21 -3.39 -24.50
CA GLY A 217 8.97 -4.17 -24.55
C GLY A 217 8.79 -4.83 -25.92
N ASP A 218 8.02 -5.91 -25.94
CA ASP A 218 7.59 -6.57 -27.18
C ASP A 218 6.24 -6.03 -27.66
N CYS A 219 5.50 -5.41 -26.74
CA CYS A 219 4.18 -4.87 -26.92
C CYS A 219 3.90 -3.76 -25.90
N THR A 220 2.88 -2.94 -26.11
CA THR A 220 2.20 -2.25 -25.02
C THR A 220 1.21 -3.23 -24.40
N ASP A 221 1.12 -3.24 -23.06
CA ASP A 221 0.24 -4.15 -22.34
C ASP A 221 -0.35 -3.40 -21.13
N LEU A 222 -1.64 -3.24 -21.13
CA LEU A 222 -2.33 -2.53 -20.07
C LEU A 222 -3.61 -3.25 -19.66
N TYR A 223 -3.98 -3.06 -18.40
CA TYR A 223 -5.26 -3.44 -17.86
C TYR A 223 -6.03 -2.16 -17.50
N PHE A 224 -7.23 -2.05 -18.00
CA PHE A 224 -8.17 -0.99 -17.64
C PHE A 224 -9.19 -1.57 -16.66
N LEU A 225 -9.34 -0.91 -15.51
CA LEU A 225 -10.21 -1.32 -14.40
C LEU A 225 -11.28 -0.24 -14.19
N TYR A 226 -12.54 -0.67 -14.06
CA TYR A 226 -13.65 0.24 -13.76
C TYR A 226 -14.84 -0.53 -13.20
N ASP A 227 -15.29 -0.18 -12.00
CA ASP A 227 -16.47 -0.77 -11.39
C ASP A 227 -17.49 0.30 -10.97
N GLY A 228 -18.04 1.00 -11.99
CA GLY A 228 -19.12 1.98 -11.80
C GLY A 228 -18.69 3.31 -11.16
N GLY A 229 -17.39 3.59 -11.02
CA GLY A 229 -16.86 4.83 -10.47
C GLY A 229 -16.71 4.82 -8.95
N ASP A 230 -16.87 3.68 -8.29
CA ASP A 230 -16.63 3.47 -6.88
C ASP A 230 -15.14 3.13 -6.66
N MET A 231 -14.46 3.88 -5.78
CA MET A 231 -13.03 3.71 -5.54
C MET A 231 -12.72 2.46 -4.69
N ASP A 232 -13.60 2.05 -3.77
CA ASP A 232 -13.41 0.80 -3.03
C ASP A 232 -13.58 -0.41 -3.95
N ALA A 233 -14.55 -0.35 -4.86
CA ALA A 233 -14.73 -1.38 -5.89
C ALA A 233 -13.55 -1.40 -6.90
N LEU A 234 -12.93 -0.25 -7.19
CA LEU A 234 -11.70 -0.19 -7.98
C LEU A 234 -10.54 -0.90 -7.27
N MET A 235 -10.34 -0.67 -5.96
CA MET A 235 -9.32 -1.36 -5.16
C MET A 235 -9.58 -2.88 -5.11
N ALA A 236 -10.83 -3.29 -5.01
CA ALA A 236 -11.21 -4.71 -5.07
C ALA A 236 -10.87 -5.32 -6.45
N SER A 237 -11.12 -4.59 -7.54
CA SER A 237 -10.76 -5.01 -8.90
C SER A 237 -9.25 -5.12 -9.08
N GLU A 238 -8.47 -4.20 -8.51
CA GLU A 238 -7.02 -4.22 -8.52
C GLU A 238 -6.46 -5.44 -7.79
N ARG A 239 -6.96 -5.73 -6.57
CA ARG A 239 -6.55 -6.92 -5.80
C ARG A 239 -7.05 -8.23 -6.41
N LYS A 240 -8.16 -8.20 -7.13
CA LYS A 240 -8.60 -9.31 -7.97
C LYS A 240 -7.61 -9.57 -9.11
N LEU A 241 -7.06 -8.53 -9.72
CA LEU A 241 -6.06 -8.63 -10.78
C LEU A 241 -4.69 -9.08 -10.24
N GLY A 242 -4.18 -8.39 -9.21
CA GLY A 242 -2.84 -8.53 -8.66
C GLY A 242 -2.70 -9.52 -7.51
N GLY A 243 -3.82 -10.02 -6.97
CA GLY A 243 -3.88 -10.93 -5.82
C GLY A 243 -4.28 -10.24 -4.52
N LYS A 244 -5.02 -10.97 -3.70
CA LYS A 244 -5.53 -10.52 -2.39
C LYS A 244 -4.40 -10.19 -1.41
N ALA A 245 -4.64 -9.21 -0.55
CA ALA A 245 -3.76 -8.95 0.58
C ALA A 245 -3.85 -10.07 1.63
N THR A 246 -2.75 -10.34 2.33
CA THR A 246 -2.71 -11.30 3.43
C THR A 246 -3.03 -10.62 4.77
N MET A 247 -3.54 -11.40 5.73
CA MET A 247 -3.76 -10.94 7.09
C MET A 247 -2.44 -11.01 7.87
N PHE A 248 -2.01 -9.89 8.43
CA PHE A 248 -0.90 -9.88 9.37
C PHE A 248 -1.33 -10.34 10.76
N PRO A 249 -0.42 -10.88 11.58
CA PRO A 249 -0.73 -11.13 12.99
C PRO A 249 -0.99 -9.81 13.73
N LEU A 250 -1.78 -9.88 14.80
CA LEU A 250 -2.21 -8.73 15.60
C LEU A 250 -1.06 -7.83 16.04
N TRP A 251 0.05 -8.42 16.45
CA TRP A 251 1.23 -7.71 16.96
C TRP A 251 1.91 -6.81 15.92
N VAL A 252 1.76 -7.07 14.61
CA VAL A 252 2.31 -6.21 13.55
C VAL A 252 1.73 -4.80 13.61
N HIS A 253 0.49 -4.68 14.07
CA HIS A 253 -0.20 -3.40 14.19
C HIS A 253 0.13 -2.63 15.48
N GLY A 254 0.90 -3.23 16.42
CA GLY A 254 1.44 -2.57 17.59
C GLY A 254 2.62 -1.65 17.27
N TYR A 255 3.36 -1.24 18.29
CA TYR A 255 4.54 -0.39 18.13
C TYR A 255 5.80 -1.23 17.92
N TRP A 256 6.63 -0.82 16.96
CA TRP A 256 7.93 -1.43 16.63
C TRP A 256 9.06 -0.48 16.98
N GLN A 257 10.06 -0.97 17.73
CA GLN A 257 11.28 -0.23 17.99
C GLN A 257 12.42 -0.79 17.16
N CYS A 258 13.02 0.10 16.38
CA CYS A 258 14.17 -0.18 15.52
C CYS A 258 15.20 0.92 15.66
N ARG A 259 16.45 0.63 15.33
CA ARG A 259 17.51 1.59 15.03
C ARG A 259 18.62 0.91 14.23
N GLU A 260 19.39 1.65 13.49
CA GLU A 260 20.64 1.22 12.90
C GLU A 260 21.77 1.47 13.93
N ARG A 261 22.24 0.50 14.64
CA ARG A 261 21.71 -0.82 15.00
C ARG A 261 21.99 -1.08 16.47
N TYR A 262 21.37 -2.08 17.04
CA TYR A 262 21.86 -2.64 18.31
C TYR A 262 23.16 -3.39 18.02
N HIS A 263 24.20 -3.16 18.82
CA HIS A 263 25.55 -3.68 18.55
C HIS A 263 25.84 -5.02 19.25
N SER A 264 24.93 -5.49 20.08
CA SER A 264 25.04 -6.78 20.77
C SER A 264 23.68 -7.31 21.21
N THR A 265 23.64 -8.59 21.54
CA THR A 265 22.51 -9.22 22.22
C THR A 265 22.11 -8.48 23.51
N GLU A 266 23.07 -8.05 24.31
CA GLU A 266 22.83 -7.35 25.58
C GLU A 266 22.15 -5.98 25.30
N GLU A 267 22.64 -5.23 24.31
CA GLU A 267 22.11 -3.91 24.01
C GLU A 267 20.66 -3.97 23.53
N LEU A 268 20.33 -4.93 22.66
CA LEU A 268 18.95 -5.14 22.21
C LEU A 268 18.04 -5.55 23.38
N CYS A 269 18.47 -6.51 24.17
CA CYS A 269 17.71 -6.97 25.33
C CYS A 269 17.54 -5.87 26.40
N GLU A 270 18.56 -5.00 26.59
CA GLU A 270 18.48 -3.84 27.48
C GLU A 270 17.44 -2.83 26.99
N ALA A 271 17.43 -2.52 25.68
CA ALA A 271 16.45 -1.62 25.12
C ALA A 271 15.00 -2.14 25.33
N LEU A 272 14.75 -3.42 25.08
CA LEU A 272 13.45 -4.04 25.34
C LEU A 272 13.07 -3.99 26.82
N ARG A 273 14.00 -4.34 27.72
CA ARG A 273 13.76 -4.28 29.17
C ARG A 273 13.41 -2.87 29.62
N THR A 274 14.13 -1.86 29.11
CA THR A 274 13.87 -0.45 29.45
C THR A 274 12.46 -0.04 29.04
N HIS A 275 11.98 -0.45 27.85
CA HIS A 275 10.60 -0.20 27.44
C HIS A 275 9.60 -0.80 28.44
N ARG A 276 9.79 -2.07 28.84
CA ARG A 276 8.91 -2.74 29.81
C ARG A 276 8.92 -2.07 31.19
N GLU A 277 10.10 -1.73 31.71
CA GLU A 277 10.27 -1.08 33.03
C GLU A 277 9.67 0.33 33.06
N MET A 278 9.74 1.07 31.96
CA MET A 278 9.16 2.41 31.84
C MET A 278 7.68 2.41 31.43
N GLY A 279 7.07 1.25 31.22
CA GLY A 279 5.67 1.13 30.83
C GLY A 279 5.41 1.65 29.41
N ILE A 280 6.40 1.57 28.52
CA ILE A 280 6.28 1.94 27.10
C ILE A 280 5.79 0.70 26.33
N PRO A 281 4.59 0.73 25.73
CA PRO A 281 4.09 -0.40 24.98
C PRO A 281 4.98 -0.72 23.78
N LEU A 282 5.20 -2.03 23.51
CA LEU A 282 6.05 -2.51 22.42
C LEU A 282 5.67 -3.95 22.05
N ASP A 283 5.45 -4.22 20.77
CA ASP A 283 5.24 -5.59 20.26
C ASP A 283 6.44 -6.16 19.51
N CYS A 284 7.22 -5.34 18.83
CA CYS A 284 8.35 -5.83 18.04
C CYS A 284 9.61 -4.99 18.27
N ILE A 285 10.74 -5.68 18.43
CA ILE A 285 12.07 -5.07 18.39
C ILE A 285 12.82 -5.60 17.18
N VAL A 286 13.61 -4.75 16.54
CA VAL A 286 14.26 -5.08 15.27
C VAL A 286 15.77 -5.15 15.42
N GLN A 287 16.37 -6.26 15.03
CA GLN A 287 17.82 -6.38 14.86
C GLN A 287 18.18 -6.06 13.41
N ASP A 288 18.90 -4.98 13.23
CA ASP A 288 19.43 -4.54 11.95
C ASP A 288 20.75 -5.26 11.60
N TRP A 289 21.44 -4.85 10.55
CA TRP A 289 22.58 -5.50 9.94
C TRP A 289 23.80 -5.72 10.87
N GLN A 290 24.87 -6.39 10.37
CA GLN A 290 26.12 -6.78 11.05
C GLN A 290 26.03 -7.79 12.20
N TYR A 291 24.89 -8.42 12.45
CA TYR A 291 24.84 -9.58 13.34
C TYR A 291 25.68 -10.77 12.78
N TRP A 292 26.03 -10.72 11.50
CA TRP A 292 26.92 -11.65 10.79
C TRP A 292 28.41 -11.31 10.87
N GLY A 293 28.81 -10.13 11.39
CA GLY A 293 30.19 -9.67 11.50
C GLY A 293 30.67 -8.83 10.32
N GLU A 294 31.84 -9.15 9.79
CA GLU A 294 32.50 -8.35 8.74
C GLU A 294 31.83 -8.43 7.38
N ASN A 295 32.15 -7.47 6.48
CA ASN A 295 31.50 -7.32 5.18
C ASN A 295 31.73 -8.51 4.23
N GLU A 296 32.86 -9.25 4.37
CA GLU A 296 33.10 -10.48 3.62
C GLU A 296 32.12 -11.61 3.97
N ASN A 297 31.45 -11.51 5.14
CA ASN A 297 30.37 -12.37 5.58
C ASN A 297 28.98 -11.72 5.42
N TRP A 298 28.87 -10.63 4.66
CA TRP A 298 27.63 -9.87 4.48
C TRP A 298 26.44 -10.80 4.26
N ASN A 299 25.38 -10.59 5.07
CA ASN A 299 24.14 -11.34 5.00
C ASN A 299 24.32 -12.88 5.05
N SER A 300 25.22 -13.36 5.91
CA SER A 300 25.38 -14.82 6.10
C SER A 300 24.12 -15.51 6.64
N MET A 301 23.13 -14.74 7.11
CA MET A 301 21.89 -15.23 7.76
C MET A 301 22.19 -16.10 8.99
N ARG A 302 23.25 -15.75 9.71
CA ARG A 302 23.70 -16.40 10.94
C ARG A 302 24.27 -15.37 11.90
N PHE A 303 24.18 -15.66 13.19
CA PHE A 303 24.79 -14.86 14.26
C PHE A 303 26.29 -15.17 14.37
N ASP A 304 27.05 -14.82 13.32
CA ASP A 304 28.51 -15.10 13.23
C ASP A 304 29.34 -14.03 13.95
N ASN A 305 28.78 -12.88 14.30
CA ASN A 305 29.46 -11.86 15.09
C ASN A 305 29.53 -12.29 16.56
N PRO A 306 30.74 -12.30 17.21
CA PRO A 306 30.89 -12.70 18.59
C PRO A 306 30.02 -11.97 19.62
N LEU A 307 29.61 -10.71 19.29
CA LEU A 307 28.69 -9.93 20.13
C LEU A 307 27.25 -10.46 20.11
N TYR A 308 26.94 -11.35 19.14
CA TYR A 308 25.65 -12.03 19.00
C TYR A 308 25.79 -13.57 19.08
N GLU A 309 26.91 -14.06 19.63
CA GLU A 309 27.24 -15.50 19.73
C GLU A 309 26.10 -16.35 20.31
N ARG A 310 25.20 -15.73 21.08
CA ARG A 310 24.01 -16.36 21.64
C ARG A 310 22.71 -15.76 21.04
N GLY A 311 22.59 -15.78 19.71
CA GLY A 311 21.38 -15.32 19.03
C GLY A 311 20.10 -16.04 19.49
N ASP A 312 20.20 -17.35 19.78
CA ASP A 312 19.12 -18.14 20.39
C ASP A 312 18.66 -17.58 21.74
N THR A 313 19.61 -17.11 22.57
CA THR A 313 19.31 -16.47 23.86
C THR A 313 18.65 -15.10 23.66
N MET A 314 19.07 -14.33 22.64
CA MET A 314 18.44 -13.06 22.28
C MET A 314 16.97 -13.28 21.90
N ILE A 315 16.69 -14.21 20.99
CA ILE A 315 15.35 -14.55 20.54
C ILE A 315 14.48 -15.00 21.72
N ALA A 316 15.00 -15.92 22.56
CA ALA A 316 14.29 -16.39 23.75
C ALA A 316 14.02 -15.26 24.76
N ASN A 317 14.96 -14.31 24.93
CA ASN A 317 14.77 -13.17 25.81
C ASN A 317 13.67 -12.23 25.28
N VAL A 318 13.65 -11.96 23.97
CA VAL A 318 12.61 -11.16 23.32
C VAL A 318 11.24 -11.80 23.56
N HIS A 319 11.09 -13.09 23.28
CA HIS A 319 9.82 -13.81 23.48
C HIS A 319 9.39 -13.87 24.96
N ASN A 320 10.34 -14.08 25.89
CA ASN A 320 10.03 -14.09 27.33
C ASN A 320 9.58 -12.73 27.86
N ASN A 321 9.90 -11.65 27.16
CA ASN A 321 9.41 -10.30 27.42
C ASN A 321 8.17 -9.95 26.60
N HIS A 322 7.48 -10.95 26.05
CA HIS A 322 6.25 -10.78 25.27
C HIS A 322 6.42 -9.79 24.10
N ALA A 323 7.53 -9.90 23.38
CA ALA A 323 7.79 -9.16 22.15
C ALA A 323 8.18 -10.13 21.03
N HIS A 324 8.21 -9.62 19.80
CA HIS A 324 8.61 -10.33 18.60
C HIS A 324 9.92 -9.77 18.07
N LEU A 325 10.73 -10.61 17.43
CA LEU A 325 11.99 -10.22 16.83
C LEU A 325 11.84 -10.15 15.30
N ALA A 326 12.05 -8.95 14.74
CA ALA A 326 12.32 -8.78 13.33
C ALA A 326 13.83 -8.72 13.08
N ILE A 327 14.31 -9.25 11.95
CA ILE A 327 15.72 -9.25 11.60
C ILE A 327 15.93 -8.78 10.15
N SER A 328 16.96 -7.95 9.94
CA SER A 328 17.34 -7.45 8.62
C SER A 328 17.99 -8.57 7.80
N ILE A 329 17.54 -8.69 6.54
CA ILE A 329 18.08 -9.55 5.51
C ILE A 329 18.24 -8.77 4.21
N TRP A 330 19.17 -9.18 3.35
CA TRP A 330 19.54 -8.44 2.15
C TRP A 330 19.49 -9.35 0.91
N PRO A 331 19.36 -8.81 -0.30
CA PRO A 331 19.41 -9.60 -1.53
C PRO A 331 20.85 -9.87 -2.00
N ASP A 332 21.85 -9.49 -1.24
CA ASP A 332 23.27 -9.56 -1.58
C ASP A 332 24.08 -10.29 -0.51
N PHE A 333 25.25 -10.82 -0.93
CA PHE A 333 26.04 -11.72 -0.14
C PHE A 333 27.54 -11.40 -0.22
N GLY A 334 28.24 -11.54 0.91
CA GLY A 334 29.70 -11.45 1.00
C GLY A 334 30.37 -12.74 0.50
N PRO A 335 31.58 -12.65 -0.08
CA PRO A 335 32.24 -13.77 -0.77
C PRO A 335 32.66 -14.94 0.13
N LEU A 336 32.70 -14.75 1.45
CA LEU A 336 33.00 -15.84 2.39
C LEU A 336 31.78 -16.68 2.73
N THR A 337 30.57 -16.17 2.44
CA THR A 337 29.32 -16.87 2.75
C THR A 337 29.13 -18.11 1.88
N PRO A 338 28.48 -19.16 2.39
CA PRO A 338 28.14 -20.32 1.57
C PRO A 338 27.12 -19.98 0.47
N GLN A 339 26.20 -19.03 0.72
CA GLN A 339 25.23 -18.53 -0.26
C GLN A 339 25.94 -17.99 -1.49
N PHE A 340 26.92 -17.10 -1.31
CA PHE A 340 27.67 -16.53 -2.42
C PHE A 340 28.31 -17.63 -3.29
N LYS A 341 28.97 -18.62 -2.65
CA LYS A 341 29.65 -19.70 -3.36
C LYS A 341 28.71 -20.58 -4.17
N GLU A 342 27.54 -20.88 -3.62
CA GLU A 342 26.52 -21.66 -4.32
C GLU A 342 25.90 -20.87 -5.47
N LEU A 343 25.61 -19.58 -5.27
CA LEU A 343 25.07 -18.67 -6.30
C LEU A 343 26.08 -18.44 -7.42
N GLU A 344 27.36 -18.24 -7.10
CA GLU A 344 28.44 -18.08 -8.08
C GLU A 344 28.60 -19.34 -8.93
N ALA A 345 28.52 -20.52 -8.31
CA ALA A 345 28.65 -21.82 -9.02
C ALA A 345 27.55 -22.04 -10.07
N ILE A 346 26.38 -21.40 -9.93
CA ILE A 346 25.29 -21.48 -10.93
C ILE A 346 25.18 -20.20 -11.78
N GLY A 347 26.13 -19.25 -11.64
CA GLY A 347 26.13 -17.99 -12.39
C GLY A 347 24.99 -17.05 -12.06
N ALA A 348 24.48 -17.10 -10.82
CA ALA A 348 23.34 -16.32 -10.36
C ALA A 348 23.73 -15.15 -9.42
N LEU A 349 24.86 -14.51 -9.70
CA LEU A 349 25.29 -13.28 -9.05
C LEU A 349 25.37 -12.14 -10.06
N LEU A 350 24.76 -11.00 -9.73
CA LEU A 350 24.83 -9.79 -10.52
C LEU A 350 26.11 -9.02 -10.19
N PRO A 351 26.82 -8.45 -11.17
CA PRO A 351 28.13 -7.84 -10.95
C PRO A 351 28.06 -6.40 -10.42
N PHE A 352 26.87 -5.89 -10.09
CA PHE A 352 26.65 -4.50 -9.74
C PHE A 352 27.35 -4.10 -8.42
N LYS A 353 27.72 -2.81 -8.31
CA LYS A 353 28.19 -2.26 -7.05
C LYS A 353 27.01 -2.05 -6.14
N THR A 354 27.04 -2.71 -4.99
CA THR A 354 26.01 -2.63 -3.98
C THR A 354 26.59 -2.22 -2.62
N TRP A 355 25.76 -1.97 -1.64
CA TRP A 355 26.17 -1.87 -0.25
C TRP A 355 26.75 -3.25 0.19
N SER A 356 27.89 -3.36 0.88
CA SER A 356 28.54 -2.31 1.68
C SER A 356 29.67 -1.54 0.96
N MET A 357 29.76 -1.53 -0.32
CA MET A 357 30.85 -0.90 -1.14
C MET A 357 32.22 -1.55 -0.95
N THR A 358 32.42 -2.38 0.06
CA THR A 358 33.65 -3.10 0.40
C THR A 358 33.34 -4.58 0.61
N GLY A 359 34.38 -5.41 0.73
CA GLY A 359 34.19 -6.84 1.01
C GLY A 359 33.79 -7.71 -0.19
N GLY A 360 33.62 -7.15 -1.38
CA GLY A 360 33.31 -7.93 -2.59
C GLY A 360 31.88 -8.47 -2.64
N VAL A 361 30.95 -7.82 -1.98
CA VAL A 361 29.53 -8.16 -1.92
C VAL A 361 28.89 -8.13 -3.31
N LYS A 362 28.04 -9.10 -3.63
CA LYS A 362 27.27 -9.17 -4.89
C LYS A 362 25.81 -9.51 -4.64
N ILE A 363 24.94 -8.94 -5.48
CA ILE A 363 23.50 -9.16 -5.49
C ILE A 363 23.19 -10.52 -6.12
N TYR A 364 22.21 -11.26 -5.60
CA TYR A 364 21.74 -12.48 -6.25
C TYR A 364 20.74 -12.16 -7.38
N ASP A 365 20.60 -13.08 -8.33
CA ASP A 365 19.60 -13.00 -9.40
C ASP A 365 18.31 -13.75 -8.99
N PRO A 366 17.25 -13.06 -8.50
CA PRO A 366 16.01 -13.69 -8.08
C PRO A 366 15.18 -14.24 -9.24
N PHE A 367 15.46 -13.84 -10.49
CA PHE A 367 14.77 -14.37 -11.66
C PHE A 367 15.17 -15.83 -11.92
N ASN A 368 16.32 -16.28 -11.40
CA ASN A 368 16.72 -17.67 -11.38
C ASN A 368 16.01 -18.43 -10.24
N ALA A 369 15.19 -19.43 -10.59
CA ALA A 369 14.44 -20.22 -9.61
C ALA A 369 15.35 -20.94 -8.60
N GLN A 370 16.48 -21.50 -9.07
CA GLN A 370 17.43 -22.19 -8.19
C GLN A 370 18.11 -21.21 -7.22
N ALA A 371 18.32 -19.95 -7.63
CA ALA A 371 18.87 -18.92 -6.75
C ALA A 371 17.90 -18.59 -5.60
N ARG A 372 16.58 -18.56 -5.85
CA ARG A 372 15.57 -18.37 -4.77
C ARG A 372 15.57 -19.55 -3.79
N GLU A 373 15.75 -20.78 -4.26
CA GLU A 373 15.89 -21.97 -3.40
C GLU A 373 17.16 -21.91 -2.54
N ILE A 374 18.28 -21.45 -3.11
CA ILE A 374 19.52 -21.22 -2.34
C ILE A 374 19.29 -20.12 -1.29
N TYR A 375 18.67 -19.03 -1.64
CA TYR A 375 18.34 -17.95 -0.71
C TYR A 375 17.53 -18.48 0.47
N TRP A 376 16.42 -19.17 0.19
CA TRP A 376 15.55 -19.74 1.22
C TRP A 376 16.25 -20.76 2.11
N LYS A 377 17.05 -21.65 1.56
CA LYS A 377 17.80 -22.69 2.28
C LYS A 377 18.56 -22.14 3.48
N TYR A 378 19.09 -20.92 3.36
CA TYR A 378 19.85 -20.28 4.47
C TYR A 378 18.95 -19.42 5.35
N LEU A 379 17.97 -18.75 4.77
CA LEU A 379 17.01 -17.96 5.51
C LEU A 379 16.16 -18.80 6.46
N GLU A 380 15.80 -20.01 6.05
CA GLU A 380 15.05 -20.97 6.88
C GLU A 380 15.70 -21.18 8.25
N GLY A 381 17.03 -21.15 8.32
CA GLY A 381 17.76 -21.28 9.59
C GLY A 381 17.49 -20.17 10.61
N LEU A 382 17.19 -18.95 10.16
CA LEU A 382 16.77 -17.85 11.08
C LEU A 382 15.31 -18.04 11.53
N VAL A 383 14.45 -18.44 10.62
CA VAL A 383 13.03 -18.71 10.92
C VAL A 383 12.90 -19.88 11.93
N ASP A 384 13.65 -20.94 11.73
CA ASP A 384 13.67 -22.13 12.62
C ASP A 384 14.19 -21.79 14.03
N GLN A 385 15.06 -20.78 14.16
CA GLN A 385 15.50 -20.27 15.46
C GLN A 385 14.44 -19.44 16.18
N GLY A 386 13.36 -19.05 15.48
CA GLY A 386 12.24 -18.31 16.08
C GLY A 386 12.19 -16.82 15.73
N VAL A 387 12.90 -16.37 14.70
CA VAL A 387 12.70 -15.01 14.15
C VAL A 387 11.28 -14.89 13.64
N ASP A 388 10.56 -13.83 14.03
CA ASP A 388 9.13 -13.66 13.77
C ASP A 388 8.83 -12.85 12.50
N ALA A 389 9.73 -11.93 12.14
CA ALA A 389 9.58 -11.09 10.93
C ALA A 389 10.90 -10.92 10.21
N LEU A 390 10.82 -10.78 8.89
CA LEU A 390 11.96 -10.59 8.00
C LEU A 390 11.92 -9.16 7.44
N TRP A 391 13.01 -8.41 7.64
CA TRP A 391 13.17 -7.10 7.04
C TRP A 391 14.07 -7.22 5.82
N SER A 392 13.45 -7.33 4.64
CA SER A 392 14.13 -7.39 3.35
C SER A 392 14.56 -5.99 2.91
N ASP A 393 15.76 -5.59 3.34
CA ASP A 393 16.34 -4.31 2.93
C ASP A 393 16.94 -4.41 1.53
N SER A 394 17.17 -3.27 0.88
CA SER A 394 17.80 -3.17 -0.45
C SER A 394 17.13 -4.03 -1.53
N THR A 395 15.81 -4.14 -1.53
CA THR A 395 15.09 -5.00 -2.48
C THR A 395 14.74 -4.34 -3.82
N GLU A 396 15.24 -3.15 -4.11
CA GLU A 396 15.19 -2.51 -5.44
C GLU A 396 16.20 -3.06 -6.47
N PRO A 397 17.40 -3.62 -6.21
CA PRO A 397 18.34 -3.53 -5.08
C PRO A 397 19.21 -2.26 -5.14
N ASP A 398 19.93 -1.95 -4.04
CA ASP A 398 20.95 -0.88 -4.05
C ASP A 398 21.94 -1.10 -5.17
N HIS A 399 22.05 -0.11 -6.04
CA HIS A 399 22.89 -0.17 -7.21
C HIS A 399 23.62 1.18 -7.36
N PHE A 400 24.85 1.21 -6.84
CA PHE A 400 25.66 2.43 -6.82
C PHE A 400 26.40 2.66 -8.14
N TYR A 401 26.31 3.88 -8.64
CA TYR A 401 26.97 4.29 -9.89
C TYR A 401 26.59 3.40 -11.07
N PRO A 402 25.27 3.24 -11.38
CA PRO A 402 24.82 2.38 -12.47
C PRO A 402 25.43 2.80 -13.80
N THR A 403 25.81 1.83 -14.60
CA THR A 403 26.39 2.02 -15.93
C THR A 403 25.49 1.42 -17.00
N LYS A 404 25.74 1.78 -18.26
CA LYS A 404 25.01 1.15 -19.37
C LYS A 404 25.26 -0.35 -19.45
N GLU A 405 26.48 -0.79 -19.10
CA GLU A 405 26.83 -2.22 -19.06
C GLU A 405 26.02 -2.96 -18.00
N ASP A 406 25.70 -2.30 -16.88
CA ASP A 406 24.84 -2.88 -15.84
C ASP A 406 23.40 -2.99 -16.35
N ASP A 407 22.87 -1.95 -17.00
CA ASP A 407 21.52 -1.97 -17.57
C ASP A 407 21.37 -3.03 -18.67
N ASP A 408 22.43 -3.25 -19.44
CA ASP A 408 22.52 -4.24 -20.49
C ASP A 408 22.82 -5.68 -19.98
N TYR A 409 23.16 -5.82 -18.68
CA TYR A 409 23.48 -7.12 -18.08
C TYR A 409 22.30 -8.09 -18.16
N ARG A 410 22.55 -9.33 -18.57
CA ARG A 410 21.49 -10.35 -18.66
C ARG A 410 21.32 -11.09 -17.35
N THR A 411 20.14 -10.95 -16.78
CA THR A 411 19.60 -11.80 -15.73
C THR A 411 19.06 -13.11 -16.34
N ALA A 412 18.55 -14.00 -15.50
CA ALA A 412 17.92 -15.23 -15.96
C ALA A 412 16.67 -15.01 -16.84
N ASP A 413 16.02 -13.84 -16.79
CA ASP A 413 14.72 -13.60 -17.47
C ASP A 413 14.73 -12.40 -18.46
N GLY A 414 15.84 -11.67 -18.57
CA GLY A 414 15.96 -10.52 -19.48
C GLY A 414 17.19 -9.65 -19.17
N THR A 415 17.35 -8.53 -19.89
CA THR A 415 18.31 -7.49 -19.48
C THR A 415 17.86 -6.82 -18.19
N TRP A 416 18.79 -6.35 -17.37
CA TRP A 416 18.46 -5.69 -16.11
C TRP A 416 17.43 -4.57 -16.31
N ARG A 417 17.65 -3.66 -17.26
CA ARG A 417 16.70 -2.59 -17.58
C ARG A 417 15.31 -3.08 -17.97
N SER A 418 15.16 -4.32 -18.48
CA SER A 418 13.88 -4.86 -18.94
C SER A 418 13.07 -5.57 -17.84
N VAL A 419 13.70 -5.90 -16.68
CA VAL A 419 13.03 -6.67 -15.61
C VAL A 419 13.19 -6.09 -14.20
N ARG A 420 14.06 -5.08 -14.00
CA ARG A 420 14.49 -4.64 -12.67
C ARG A 420 13.35 -4.33 -11.69
N ASN A 421 12.25 -3.75 -12.17
CA ASN A 421 11.13 -3.37 -11.29
C ASN A 421 10.31 -4.57 -10.80
N ALA A 422 10.54 -5.77 -11.34
CA ALA A 422 9.98 -7.01 -10.78
C ALA A 422 10.86 -7.64 -9.69
N PHE A 423 12.06 -7.14 -9.47
CA PHE A 423 13.01 -7.71 -8.49
C PHE A 423 12.40 -7.85 -7.10
N PRO A 424 11.77 -6.81 -6.49
CA PRO A 424 11.19 -6.93 -5.15
C PRO A 424 10.06 -7.96 -5.10
N LEU A 425 9.22 -8.01 -6.15
CA LEU A 425 8.11 -8.97 -6.22
C LEU A 425 8.64 -10.41 -6.24
N VAL A 426 9.64 -10.70 -7.09
CA VAL A 426 10.17 -12.05 -7.28
C VAL A 426 11.00 -12.51 -6.07
N THR A 427 11.71 -11.58 -5.40
CA THR A 427 12.43 -11.87 -4.16
C THR A 427 11.45 -12.23 -3.04
N ASN A 428 10.47 -11.39 -2.76
CA ASN A 428 9.51 -11.64 -1.68
C ASN A 428 8.58 -12.83 -1.99
N MET A 429 8.25 -13.08 -3.25
CA MET A 429 7.58 -14.31 -3.71
C MET A 429 8.38 -15.54 -3.29
N GLY A 430 9.67 -15.59 -3.61
CA GLY A 430 10.53 -16.72 -3.26
C GLY A 430 10.58 -17.01 -1.77
N ILE A 431 10.61 -15.98 -0.94
CA ILE A 431 10.56 -16.12 0.53
C ILE A 431 9.19 -16.66 0.96
N TYR A 432 8.10 -16.00 0.54
CA TYR A 432 6.75 -16.35 1.00
C TYR A 432 6.30 -17.75 0.55
N GLU A 433 6.51 -18.10 -0.71
CA GLU A 433 6.11 -19.40 -1.23
C GLU A 433 6.84 -20.56 -0.53
N ASN A 434 8.14 -20.40 -0.27
CA ASN A 434 8.91 -21.38 0.48
C ASN A 434 8.47 -21.44 1.95
N TYR A 435 8.22 -20.30 2.61
CA TYR A 435 7.68 -20.25 3.96
C TYR A 435 6.36 -21.03 4.07
N ARG A 436 5.43 -20.80 3.15
CA ARG A 436 4.14 -21.50 3.11
C ARG A 436 4.29 -22.99 2.80
N ALA A 437 5.18 -23.35 1.87
CA ALA A 437 5.46 -24.73 1.50
C ALA A 437 6.04 -25.59 2.64
N LYS A 438 6.80 -24.96 3.54
CA LYS A 438 7.31 -25.61 4.77
C LYS A 438 6.23 -25.86 5.81
N GLY A 439 5.09 -25.20 5.73
CA GLY A 439 3.96 -25.42 6.63
C GLY A 439 4.11 -24.76 7.99
N TYR A 440 4.85 -23.67 8.09
CA TYR A 440 4.91 -22.85 9.30
C TYR A 440 3.48 -22.40 9.68
N THR A 441 3.17 -22.47 10.96
CA THR A 441 1.83 -22.17 11.47
C THR A 441 1.61 -20.69 11.75
N LYS A 442 2.68 -19.94 12.07
CA LYS A 442 2.63 -18.49 12.23
C LYS A 442 2.47 -17.81 10.86
N ARG A 443 1.80 -16.66 10.82
CA ARG A 443 1.72 -15.82 9.62
C ARG A 443 3.08 -15.28 9.26
N ALA A 444 3.45 -15.37 7.98
CA ALA A 444 4.65 -14.71 7.47
C ALA A 444 4.51 -13.19 7.62
N VAL A 445 5.61 -12.53 7.96
CA VAL A 445 5.70 -11.07 8.05
C VAL A 445 6.98 -10.64 7.34
N GLN A 446 6.82 -9.88 6.26
CA GLN A 446 7.93 -9.34 5.48
C GLN A 446 7.81 -7.81 5.41
N MET A 447 8.79 -7.09 5.92
CA MET A 447 8.99 -5.67 5.64
C MET A 447 9.98 -5.57 4.49
N THR A 448 9.65 -4.85 3.41
CA THR A 448 10.49 -4.76 2.22
C THR A 448 10.69 -3.31 1.77
N ARG A 449 11.94 -2.91 1.43
CA ARG A 449 12.25 -1.53 1.04
C ARG A 449 11.62 -1.13 -0.29
N SER A 450 11.34 -2.11 -1.14
CA SER A 450 10.74 -1.85 -2.44
C SER A 450 9.57 -2.78 -2.73
N ALA A 451 8.77 -2.43 -3.72
CA ALA A 451 7.57 -3.16 -4.09
C ALA A 451 7.32 -3.15 -5.60
N SER A 452 6.34 -3.93 -6.03
CA SER A 452 5.77 -3.92 -7.37
C SER A 452 4.28 -4.23 -7.27
N PHE A 453 3.51 -4.00 -8.32
CA PHE A 453 2.09 -4.33 -8.37
C PHE A 453 1.83 -5.78 -7.97
N GLY A 454 0.90 -6.01 -7.05
CA GLY A 454 0.51 -7.33 -6.57
C GLY A 454 1.38 -7.91 -5.45
N ILE A 455 2.33 -7.15 -4.89
CA ILE A 455 3.22 -7.64 -3.83
C ILE A 455 2.48 -7.96 -2.51
N GLN A 456 1.33 -7.33 -2.27
CA GLN A 456 0.50 -7.54 -1.06
C GLN A 456 0.09 -9.00 -0.83
N ARG A 457 0.11 -9.84 -1.87
CA ARG A 457 -0.19 -11.27 -1.76
C ARG A 457 0.90 -12.11 -1.09
N TYR A 458 2.07 -11.52 -0.86
CA TYR A 458 3.24 -12.19 -0.30
C TYR A 458 3.57 -11.75 1.14
N ALA A 459 2.55 -11.35 1.89
CA ALA A 459 2.66 -10.92 3.30
C ALA A 459 3.72 -9.81 3.49
N THR A 460 3.63 -8.77 2.67
CA THR A 460 4.57 -7.66 2.67
C THR A 460 3.95 -6.35 3.11
N PHE A 461 4.76 -5.51 3.74
CA PHE A 461 4.54 -4.08 3.86
C PHE A 461 5.86 -3.34 3.58
N SER A 462 5.78 -2.08 3.12
CA SER A 462 6.96 -1.29 2.79
C SER A 462 7.11 -0.09 3.72
N TRP A 463 8.27 0.54 3.67
CA TRP A 463 8.52 1.81 4.35
C TRP A 463 9.10 2.84 3.38
N SER A 464 9.16 4.07 3.84
CA SER A 464 9.54 5.22 3.02
C SER A 464 11.03 5.27 2.61
N GLY A 465 11.85 4.29 3.01
CA GLY A 465 13.29 4.29 2.77
C GLY A 465 14.04 5.22 3.73
N ASP A 466 15.30 5.53 3.42
CA ASP A 466 16.25 6.25 4.28
C ASP A 466 16.03 7.77 4.23
N VAL A 467 14.88 8.21 4.72
CA VAL A 467 14.47 9.62 4.67
C VAL A 467 15.16 10.47 5.73
N GLN A 468 15.28 11.77 5.48
CA GLN A 468 15.94 12.71 6.39
C GLN A 468 14.97 13.22 7.46
N SER A 469 15.50 13.48 8.67
CA SER A 469 14.77 14.14 9.77
C SER A 469 14.57 15.63 9.48
N ARG A 470 13.57 15.95 8.66
CA ARG A 470 13.26 17.33 8.23
C ARG A 470 11.75 17.53 8.09
N TRP A 471 11.29 18.74 8.31
CA TRP A 471 9.87 19.08 8.20
C TRP A 471 9.32 18.94 6.77
N GLU A 472 10.07 19.35 5.77
CA GLU A 472 9.71 19.18 4.36
C GLU A 472 9.62 17.70 3.97
N VAL A 473 10.42 16.84 4.59
CA VAL A 473 10.38 15.39 4.39
C VAL A 473 9.15 14.81 5.07
N LEU A 474 8.86 15.16 6.33
CA LEU A 474 7.63 14.74 7.00
C LEU A 474 6.39 15.09 6.15
N ARG A 475 6.35 16.30 5.58
CA ARG A 475 5.24 16.71 4.71
C ARG A 475 5.11 15.82 3.48
N ALA A 476 6.23 15.45 2.84
CA ALA A 476 6.22 14.58 1.67
C ALA A 476 5.88 13.11 1.99
N GLN A 477 6.04 12.67 3.25
CA GLN A 477 5.70 11.29 3.64
C GLN A 477 4.19 11.02 3.58
N ILE A 478 3.34 12.02 3.80
CA ILE A 478 1.88 11.85 3.78
C ILE A 478 1.42 11.43 2.39
N PRO A 479 1.63 12.24 1.31
CA PRO A 479 1.28 11.81 -0.04
C PRO A 479 2.06 10.58 -0.51
N SER A 480 3.30 10.36 -0.06
CA SER A 480 4.05 9.12 -0.37
C SER A 480 3.31 7.87 0.07
N GLY A 481 2.80 7.84 1.30
CA GLY A 481 1.99 6.72 1.81
C GLY A 481 0.66 6.60 1.08
N LEU A 482 0.00 7.72 0.75
CA LEU A 482 -1.27 7.73 0.03
C LEU A 482 -1.12 7.24 -1.43
N ASP A 483 -0.07 7.67 -2.14
CA ASP A 483 0.24 7.21 -3.50
C ASP A 483 0.58 5.71 -3.53
N TYR A 484 1.25 5.22 -2.48
CA TYR A 484 1.53 3.79 -2.35
C TYR A 484 0.25 2.99 -2.10
N THR A 485 -0.58 3.44 -1.16
CA THR A 485 -1.78 2.67 -0.77
C THR A 485 -2.86 2.69 -1.84
N ILE A 486 -3.05 3.79 -2.59
CA ILE A 486 -4.03 3.86 -3.68
C ILE A 486 -3.67 2.97 -4.87
N CYS A 487 -2.46 2.40 -4.89
CA CYS A 487 -2.08 1.32 -5.79
C CYS A 487 -2.46 -0.08 -5.26
N GLY A 488 -3.49 -0.19 -4.41
CA GLY A 488 -4.04 -1.45 -3.87
C GLY A 488 -3.22 -2.13 -2.78
N ILE A 489 -2.08 -1.57 -2.37
CA ILE A 489 -1.18 -2.16 -1.37
C ILE A 489 -1.47 -1.55 0.00
N PRO A 490 -2.14 -2.27 0.93
CA PRO A 490 -2.79 -1.66 2.09
C PRO A 490 -1.86 -1.34 3.26
N TYR A 491 -0.65 -1.90 3.29
CA TYR A 491 0.23 -1.82 4.45
C TYR A 491 1.51 -1.06 4.13
N TRP A 492 1.74 0.01 4.86
CA TRP A 492 2.87 0.91 4.69
C TRP A 492 3.30 1.49 6.03
N ASN A 493 4.54 1.95 6.14
CA ASN A 493 5.04 2.73 7.27
C ASN A 493 6.10 3.74 6.83
N THR A 494 6.54 4.55 7.78
CA THR A 494 7.64 5.51 7.62
C THR A 494 8.62 5.32 8.77
N ASP A 495 9.86 5.75 8.59
CA ASP A 495 10.82 5.88 9.69
C ASP A 495 10.42 7.07 10.55
N ILE A 496 9.81 6.80 11.73
CA ILE A 496 9.35 7.85 12.62
C ILE A 496 10.53 8.72 13.06
N GLY A 497 10.42 10.03 12.78
CA GLY A 497 11.47 11.01 13.07
C GLY A 497 12.50 11.15 11.96
N GLY A 498 12.49 10.30 10.94
CA GLY A 498 13.44 10.23 9.85
C GLY A 498 14.66 9.36 10.17
N PHE A 499 15.18 8.65 9.15
CA PHE A 499 16.34 7.78 9.28
C PHE A 499 17.61 8.61 9.52
N PHE A 500 17.90 9.61 8.68
CA PHE A 500 19.08 10.46 8.81
C PHE A 500 18.78 11.67 9.69
N ASN A 501 19.28 11.65 10.95
CA ASN A 501 18.98 12.66 11.96
C ASN A 501 20.18 13.52 12.43
N TRP A 502 21.35 13.39 11.84
CA TRP A 502 22.58 14.11 12.21
C TRP A 502 22.59 15.62 11.92
N PHE A 503 21.49 16.19 11.41
CA PHE A 503 21.35 17.61 11.11
C PHE A 503 21.11 18.50 12.35
N TYR A 504 20.82 17.88 13.49
CA TYR A 504 20.48 18.57 14.73
C TYR A 504 21.64 18.49 15.71
N GLU A 505 22.33 19.63 15.92
CA GLU A 505 23.39 19.73 16.93
C GLU A 505 22.81 19.47 18.34
N GLY A 506 23.47 18.63 19.12
CA GLY A 506 22.99 18.19 20.42
C GLY A 506 22.11 16.93 20.37
N GLY A 507 21.77 16.40 19.19
CA GLY A 507 21.02 15.16 19.03
C GLY A 507 19.66 15.19 19.71
N THR A 508 19.34 14.19 20.51
CA THR A 508 18.07 14.05 21.23
C THR A 508 17.84 15.12 22.33
N ASP A 509 18.85 15.90 22.67
CA ASP A 509 18.68 17.07 23.55
C ASP A 509 18.21 18.31 22.77
N ASN A 510 18.29 18.31 21.44
CA ASN A 510 17.82 19.41 20.59
C ASN A 510 16.30 19.49 20.56
N ASP A 511 15.73 20.60 20.99
CA ASP A 511 14.26 20.76 21.07
C ASP A 511 13.57 20.72 19.69
N ALA A 512 14.24 21.13 18.62
CA ALA A 512 13.66 21.04 17.28
C ALA A 512 13.58 19.59 16.78
N LEU A 513 14.56 18.74 17.11
CA LEU A 513 14.47 17.30 16.83
C LEU A 513 13.38 16.64 17.70
N LYS A 514 13.27 17.04 18.98
CA LYS A 514 12.21 16.56 19.86
C LYS A 514 10.82 16.87 19.28
N GLU A 515 10.62 18.11 18.81
CA GLU A 515 9.33 18.51 18.23
C GLU A 515 9.00 17.71 16.96
N LEU A 516 9.97 17.60 16.04
CA LEU A 516 9.79 16.82 14.81
C LEU A 516 9.45 15.35 15.12
N GLN A 517 10.19 14.75 16.06
CA GLN A 517 9.97 13.36 16.49
C GLN A 517 8.56 13.17 17.08
N VAL A 518 8.12 14.08 17.95
CA VAL A 518 6.78 14.03 18.56
C VAL A 518 5.69 14.15 17.48
N ARG A 519 5.81 15.11 16.56
CA ARG A 519 4.81 15.30 15.49
C ARG A 519 4.75 14.09 14.54
N TRP A 520 5.89 13.51 14.22
CA TRP A 520 5.94 12.31 13.40
C TRP A 520 5.35 11.09 14.12
N MET A 521 5.63 10.94 15.43
CA MET A 521 5.06 9.89 16.27
C MET A 521 3.53 10.00 16.38
N GLN A 522 3.01 11.21 16.58
CA GLN A 522 1.56 11.48 16.64
C GLN A 522 0.86 11.13 15.32
N TRP A 523 1.46 11.49 14.18
CA TRP A 523 0.93 11.09 12.88
C TRP A 523 0.94 9.58 12.70
N SER A 524 2.01 8.90 13.11
CA SER A 524 2.20 7.46 12.89
C SER A 524 1.21 6.58 13.66
N VAL A 525 0.45 7.12 14.60
CA VAL A 525 -0.73 6.44 15.19
C VAL A 525 -1.73 6.03 14.10
N PHE A 526 -1.85 6.85 13.07
CA PHE A 526 -2.81 6.73 11.96
C PHE A 526 -2.16 6.25 10.64
N VAL A 527 -1.08 5.46 10.75
CA VAL A 527 -0.41 4.79 9.64
C VAL A 527 -0.56 3.28 9.82
N PRO A 528 -0.66 2.46 8.76
CA PRO A 528 -0.94 1.02 8.89
C PRO A 528 0.01 0.26 9.83
N VAL A 529 1.32 0.56 9.80
CA VAL A 529 2.32 0.00 10.73
C VAL A 529 3.08 1.14 11.40
N MET A 530 3.28 1.06 12.72
CA MET A 530 3.91 2.11 13.53
C MET A 530 5.33 1.69 13.96
N ARG A 531 6.38 2.22 13.29
CA ARG A 531 7.78 1.82 13.53
C ARG A 531 8.70 3.03 13.70
N ASN A 532 9.37 3.09 14.84
CA ASN A 532 10.47 4.04 15.07
C ASN A 532 11.78 3.46 14.53
N HIS A 533 12.50 4.23 13.71
CA HIS A 533 13.79 3.82 13.14
C HIS A 533 14.68 5.01 12.82
N THR A 534 15.97 4.86 13.06
CA THR A 534 16.97 5.92 12.82
C THR A 534 18.36 5.34 12.63
N SER A 535 19.22 6.07 11.90
CA SER A 535 20.66 5.73 11.79
C SER A 535 21.47 6.21 13.00
N GLY A 536 22.54 5.45 13.31
CA GLY A 536 23.52 5.89 14.31
C GLY A 536 24.26 7.18 13.89
N PRO A 537 24.94 7.91 14.80
CA PRO A 537 25.16 7.56 16.20
C PRO A 537 24.03 7.94 17.17
N LEU A 538 22.98 8.65 16.69
CA LEU A 538 21.85 9.01 17.53
C LEU A 538 20.86 7.84 17.64
N THR A 539 20.35 7.63 18.83
CA THR A 539 19.33 6.61 19.11
C THR A 539 18.03 7.30 19.51
N THR A 540 16.92 6.85 18.97
CA THR A 540 15.62 7.53 19.09
C THR A 540 14.56 6.74 19.84
N GLU A 541 14.97 5.82 20.72
CA GLU A 541 14.04 5.30 21.71
C GLU A 541 13.46 6.47 22.51
N ILE A 542 12.15 6.46 22.77
CA ILE A 542 11.47 7.64 23.33
C ILE A 542 12.06 8.14 24.65
N TYR A 543 12.67 7.25 25.46
CA TYR A 543 13.35 7.61 26.71
C TYR A 543 14.70 8.33 26.49
N ARG A 544 15.16 8.49 25.23
CA ARG A 544 16.32 9.32 24.88
C ARG A 544 15.95 10.78 24.72
N PHE A 545 14.69 11.08 24.44
CA PHE A 545 14.16 12.43 24.27
C PHE A 545 13.70 13.09 25.58
N GLY A 546 13.77 12.37 26.69
CA GLY A 546 13.34 12.86 28.00
C GLY A 546 12.96 11.75 28.97
N LYS A 547 12.38 12.15 30.08
CA LYS A 547 11.92 11.27 31.17
C LYS A 547 10.42 11.47 31.40
N PRO A 548 9.74 10.55 32.11
CA PRO A 548 8.37 10.77 32.56
C PRO A 548 8.17 12.14 33.23
N GLY A 549 7.22 12.91 32.75
CA GLY A 549 6.95 14.30 33.14
C GLY A 549 7.61 15.35 32.24
N GLU A 550 8.43 14.96 31.26
CA GLU A 550 9.00 15.85 30.24
C GLU A 550 8.19 15.70 28.93
N TRP A 551 7.83 16.81 28.33
CA TRP A 551 6.85 16.85 27.23
C TRP A 551 7.22 15.92 26.04
N ALA A 552 8.49 15.87 25.64
CA ALA A 552 8.88 15.07 24.48
C ALA A 552 8.78 13.57 24.72
N PHE A 553 8.97 13.11 25.97
CA PHE A 553 8.72 11.73 26.37
C PHE A 553 7.23 11.43 26.49
N ASP A 554 6.51 12.30 27.24
CA ASP A 554 5.11 12.06 27.56
C ASP A 554 4.23 12.04 26.29
N GLU A 555 4.47 12.94 25.33
CA GLU A 555 3.65 13.01 24.11
C GLU A 555 3.92 11.84 23.16
N GLN A 556 5.14 11.35 23.09
CA GLN A 556 5.43 10.12 22.35
C GLN A 556 4.77 8.89 23.02
N LEU A 557 4.85 8.80 24.36
CA LEU A 557 4.18 7.73 25.10
C LEU A 557 2.64 7.78 24.94
N ASN A 558 2.06 8.98 24.96
CA ASN A 558 0.62 9.17 24.73
C ASN A 558 0.20 8.72 23.33
N ALA A 559 1.01 9.03 22.31
CA ALA A 559 0.78 8.57 20.93
C ALA A 559 0.82 7.03 20.85
N ILE A 560 1.85 6.39 21.42
CA ILE A 560 1.94 4.94 21.45
C ILE A 560 0.74 4.33 22.18
N LYS A 561 0.36 4.85 23.36
CA LYS A 561 -0.82 4.37 24.10
C LYS A 561 -2.12 4.52 23.30
N LEU A 562 -2.30 5.63 22.57
CA LEU A 562 -3.45 5.82 21.69
C LEU A 562 -3.51 4.75 20.58
N ARG A 563 -2.34 4.38 20.01
CA ARG A 563 -2.23 3.28 19.04
C ARG A 563 -2.79 1.97 19.60
N TYR A 564 -2.43 1.63 20.85
CA TYR A 564 -2.92 0.41 21.50
C TYR A 564 -4.40 0.51 21.88
N LYS A 565 -4.89 1.68 22.24
CA LYS A 565 -6.33 1.92 22.45
C LYS A 565 -7.14 1.69 21.18
N LEU A 566 -6.63 2.11 20.03
CA LEU A 566 -7.27 1.92 18.73
C LEU A 566 -7.09 0.50 18.16
N MET A 567 -6.42 -0.43 18.86
CA MET A 567 -6.10 -1.74 18.31
C MET A 567 -7.31 -2.54 17.82
N PRO A 568 -8.46 -2.59 18.52
CA PRO A 568 -9.65 -3.28 17.99
C PRO A 568 -10.17 -2.66 16.68
N TYR A 569 -10.10 -1.33 16.56
CA TYR A 569 -10.43 -0.63 15.32
C TYR A 569 -9.44 -0.99 14.20
N ILE A 570 -8.15 -0.88 14.45
CA ILE A 570 -7.09 -1.12 13.48
C ILE A 570 -7.09 -2.58 12.98
N TYR A 571 -7.25 -3.54 13.90
CA TYR A 571 -7.29 -4.96 13.52
C TYR A 571 -8.57 -5.32 12.74
N SER A 572 -9.67 -4.64 13.02
CA SER A 572 -10.90 -4.77 12.22
C SER A 572 -10.73 -4.19 10.81
N LEU A 573 -10.00 -3.08 10.65
CA LEU A 573 -9.64 -2.56 9.33
C LEU A 573 -8.74 -3.54 8.56
N ALA A 574 -7.79 -4.20 9.23
CA ALA A 574 -6.99 -5.27 8.63
C ALA A 574 -7.85 -6.46 8.21
N GLY A 575 -8.84 -6.85 9.03
CA GLY A 575 -9.84 -7.86 8.67
C GLY A 575 -10.64 -7.47 7.42
N ALA A 576 -11.15 -6.24 7.36
CA ALA A 576 -11.86 -5.71 6.19
C ALA A 576 -10.95 -5.66 4.94
N THR A 577 -9.66 -5.36 5.11
CA THR A 577 -8.68 -5.38 4.01
C THR A 577 -8.59 -6.76 3.34
N VAL A 578 -8.65 -7.82 4.12
CA VAL A 578 -8.51 -9.20 3.61
C VAL A 578 -9.84 -9.77 3.13
N LEU A 579 -10.93 -9.49 3.83
CA LEU A 579 -12.24 -10.05 3.54
C LEU A 579 -13.03 -9.27 2.49
N GLU A 580 -12.86 -7.95 2.47
CA GLU A 580 -13.70 -7.00 1.70
C GLU A 580 -12.88 -6.09 0.79
N ASP A 581 -11.56 -6.29 0.70
CA ASP A 581 -10.61 -5.45 -0.05
C ASP A 581 -10.55 -3.99 0.44
N GLY A 582 -10.88 -3.73 1.69
CA GLY A 582 -10.88 -2.41 2.30
C GLY A 582 -9.48 -1.76 2.36
N MET A 583 -9.44 -0.44 2.55
CA MET A 583 -8.21 0.34 2.66
C MET A 583 -8.09 0.98 4.05
N ILE A 584 -6.89 0.91 4.64
CA ILE A 584 -6.61 1.46 5.98
C ILE A 584 -6.27 2.96 5.88
N MET A 585 -5.34 3.33 5.00
CA MET A 585 -4.95 4.72 4.74
C MET A 585 -5.55 5.14 3.40
N ARG A 586 -6.50 6.09 3.43
CA ARG A 586 -7.42 6.40 2.32
C ARG A 586 -7.24 7.84 1.86
N PRO A 587 -6.70 8.12 0.66
CA PRO A 587 -6.78 9.45 0.07
C PRO A 587 -8.22 9.95 -0.02
N LEU A 588 -8.45 11.25 0.15
CA LEU A 588 -9.81 11.83 0.20
C LEU A 588 -10.65 11.55 -1.05
N VAL A 589 -10.03 11.28 -2.20
CA VAL A 589 -10.72 10.89 -3.44
C VAL A 589 -11.56 9.62 -3.27
N MET A 590 -11.18 8.72 -2.36
CA MET A 590 -11.93 7.47 -2.15
C MET A 590 -13.34 7.71 -1.58
N ASP A 591 -13.49 8.71 -0.71
CA ASP A 591 -14.74 8.98 0.01
C ASP A 591 -15.43 10.28 -0.45
N PHE A 592 -14.69 11.21 -1.07
CA PHE A 592 -15.14 12.56 -1.41
C PHE A 592 -14.86 12.94 -2.87
N ALA A 593 -15.00 12.01 -3.82
CA ALA A 593 -14.73 12.21 -5.25
C ALA A 593 -15.54 13.37 -5.89
N LYS A 594 -16.58 13.87 -5.24
CA LYS A 594 -17.39 15.01 -5.72
C LYS A 594 -16.97 16.35 -5.13
N ASP A 595 -16.06 16.36 -4.16
CA ASP A 595 -15.58 17.57 -3.49
C ASP A 595 -14.25 18.01 -4.11
N ARG A 596 -14.30 18.97 -5.02
CA ARG A 596 -13.13 19.45 -5.77
C ARG A 596 -12.00 19.97 -4.88
N LYS A 597 -12.33 20.52 -3.68
CA LYS A 597 -11.30 20.97 -2.75
C LYS A 597 -10.64 19.78 -2.07
N ALA A 598 -11.40 18.80 -1.61
CA ALA A 598 -10.86 17.57 -1.04
C ALA A 598 -9.91 16.85 -2.01
N LEU A 599 -10.25 16.80 -3.30
CA LEU A 599 -9.41 16.19 -4.35
C LEU A 599 -8.05 16.87 -4.53
N SER A 600 -7.91 18.14 -4.16
CA SER A 600 -6.67 18.91 -4.30
C SER A 600 -5.75 18.85 -3.09
N LEU A 601 -6.18 18.20 -1.99
CA LEU A 601 -5.41 18.11 -0.75
C LEU A 601 -4.47 16.90 -0.76
N SER A 602 -3.25 17.11 -0.30
CA SER A 602 -2.20 16.08 -0.27
C SER A 602 -1.74 15.72 1.15
N ASP A 603 -2.18 16.48 2.15
CA ASP A 603 -1.77 16.39 3.55
C ASP A 603 -2.90 15.99 4.52
N GLU A 604 -4.09 15.75 3.99
CA GLU A 604 -5.25 15.26 4.72
C GLU A 604 -5.76 13.94 4.11
N TYR A 605 -6.15 13.00 4.96
CA TYR A 605 -6.64 11.68 4.52
C TYR A 605 -7.53 11.01 5.56
N LEU A 606 -8.24 9.94 5.20
CA LEU A 606 -8.96 9.11 6.17
C LEU A 606 -8.12 7.90 6.61
N PHE A 607 -8.10 7.65 7.92
CA PHE A 607 -7.65 6.41 8.53
C PHE A 607 -8.86 5.50 8.80
N GLY A 608 -9.02 4.46 7.97
CA GLY A 608 -10.27 3.76 7.81
C GLY A 608 -11.37 4.69 7.26
N PRO A 609 -12.65 4.32 7.31
CA PRO A 609 -13.73 5.10 6.70
C PRO A 609 -14.18 6.31 7.54
N SER A 610 -13.61 6.51 8.75
CA SER A 610 -14.24 7.34 9.77
C SER A 610 -13.36 8.43 10.38
N ILE A 611 -12.03 8.32 10.34
CA ILE A 611 -11.12 9.24 11.04
C ILE A 611 -10.34 10.07 10.02
N LEU A 612 -10.63 11.36 9.92
CA LEU A 612 -9.85 12.33 9.14
C LEU A 612 -8.61 12.75 9.95
N VAL A 613 -7.46 12.70 9.32
CA VAL A 613 -6.17 13.06 9.92
C VAL A 613 -5.49 14.13 9.09
N HIS A 614 -5.09 15.22 9.74
CA HIS A 614 -4.29 16.29 9.16
C HIS A 614 -3.03 16.47 10.01
N PRO A 615 -1.90 15.84 9.65
CA PRO A 615 -0.67 15.90 10.43
C PRO A 615 -0.08 17.30 10.50
N VAL A 616 0.54 17.64 11.63
CA VAL A 616 1.30 18.90 11.76
C VAL A 616 2.68 18.73 11.13
N THR A 617 2.92 19.42 10.04
CA THR A 617 4.13 19.29 9.19
C THR A 617 5.04 20.51 9.20
N GLU A 618 4.91 21.38 10.22
CA GLU A 618 5.76 22.54 10.42
C GLU A 618 6.03 22.77 11.91
N PRO A 619 7.17 23.41 12.27
CA PRO A 619 7.52 23.65 13.66
C PRO A 619 6.64 24.73 14.28
N VAL A 620 6.29 24.54 15.54
CA VAL A 620 5.49 25.46 16.36
C VAL A 620 6.23 25.91 17.60
N LEU A 621 6.71 24.93 18.38
CA LEU A 621 7.42 25.20 19.63
C LEU A 621 8.82 25.75 19.39
N THR A 622 9.43 25.34 18.27
CA THR A 622 10.81 25.67 17.93
C THR A 622 10.89 26.49 16.64
N ASP A 623 12.08 26.99 16.35
CA ASP A 623 12.41 27.63 15.06
C ASP A 623 12.71 26.60 13.94
N GLY A 624 12.48 25.32 14.20
CA GLY A 624 12.79 24.21 13.31
C GLY A 624 14.29 23.84 13.23
N LYS A 625 15.16 24.49 14.05
CA LYS A 625 16.61 24.25 14.11
C LYS A 625 17.08 23.83 15.50
N ALA A 626 16.81 24.64 16.51
CA ALA A 626 17.22 24.36 17.88
C ALA A 626 16.46 25.17 18.94
N ALA A 627 16.10 26.43 18.64
CA ALA A 627 15.64 27.36 19.64
C ALA A 627 14.12 27.24 19.87
N LEU A 628 13.71 27.22 21.14
CA LEU A 628 12.33 27.37 21.53
C LEU A 628 11.85 28.81 21.20
N THR A 629 10.70 28.92 20.55
CA THR A 629 10.10 30.20 20.15
C THR A 629 9.37 30.90 21.30
N GLY A 630 9.11 30.19 22.40
CA GLY A 630 8.22 30.61 23.49
C GLY A 630 6.73 30.45 23.18
N LYS A 631 6.36 29.98 21.99
CA LYS A 631 4.98 29.59 21.66
C LYS A 631 4.71 28.20 22.25
N MET A 632 3.55 28.02 22.84
CA MET A 632 3.10 26.71 23.37
C MET A 632 1.99 26.09 22.50
N GLU A 633 1.47 26.86 21.55
CA GLU A 633 0.34 26.50 20.72
C GLU A 633 0.38 27.24 19.38
N ALA A 634 -0.28 26.69 18.36
CA ALA A 634 -0.51 27.36 17.08
C ALA A 634 -1.88 27.01 16.52
N SER A 635 -2.39 27.91 15.68
CA SER A 635 -3.64 27.67 14.96
C SER A 635 -3.36 26.94 13.66
N PHE A 636 -4.07 25.83 13.45
CA PHE A 636 -4.07 25.07 12.20
C PHE A 636 -5.46 25.12 11.57
N THR A 637 -5.48 25.18 10.26
CA THR A 637 -6.71 25.15 9.47
C THR A 637 -6.77 23.82 8.73
N THR A 638 -7.83 23.06 8.98
CA THR A 638 -8.12 21.77 8.33
C THR A 638 -9.36 21.93 7.47
N TYR A 639 -9.34 21.43 6.27
CA TYR A 639 -10.54 21.35 5.45
C TYR A 639 -11.36 20.13 5.85
N LEU A 640 -12.60 20.33 6.21
CA LEU A 640 -13.52 19.24 6.51
C LEU A 640 -14.37 18.97 5.26
N PRO A 641 -14.21 17.80 4.59
CA PRO A 641 -14.89 17.51 3.34
C PRO A 641 -16.41 17.62 3.44
N ALA A 642 -17.03 18.11 2.35
CA ALA A 642 -18.46 18.32 2.24
C ALA A 642 -19.25 16.99 2.24
N GLY A 643 -20.51 17.05 2.69
CA GLY A 643 -21.42 15.90 2.72
C GLY A 643 -21.32 15.05 3.98
N ALA A 644 -20.55 15.48 4.97
CA ALA A 644 -20.48 14.91 6.29
C ALA A 644 -20.48 15.99 7.37
N THR A 645 -20.91 15.64 8.57
CA THR A 645 -20.68 16.39 9.81
C THR A 645 -19.53 15.72 10.55
N TRP A 646 -18.69 16.50 11.21
CA TRP A 646 -17.45 16.04 11.84
C TRP A 646 -17.43 16.37 13.32
N TYR A 647 -16.74 15.55 14.07
CA TYR A 647 -16.43 15.77 15.48
C TYR A 647 -14.93 16.00 15.63
N ASP A 648 -14.52 17.09 16.25
CA ASP A 648 -13.12 17.20 16.70
C ASP A 648 -12.84 16.07 17.71
N PHE A 649 -11.84 15.26 17.44
CA PHE A 649 -11.53 14.05 18.22
C PHE A 649 -11.16 14.37 19.68
N HIS A 650 -10.52 15.52 19.91
CA HIS A 650 -10.02 15.90 21.23
C HIS A 650 -11.09 16.61 22.09
N THR A 651 -11.91 17.44 21.48
CA THR A 651 -12.90 18.27 22.21
C THR A 651 -14.33 17.74 22.13
N GLY A 652 -14.64 16.92 21.14
CA GLY A 652 -16.02 16.52 20.84
C GLY A 652 -16.88 17.63 20.21
N GLU A 653 -16.28 18.76 19.81
CA GLU A 653 -17.00 19.82 19.11
C GLU A 653 -17.51 19.32 17.75
N ILE A 654 -18.74 19.70 17.42
CA ILE A 654 -19.39 19.34 16.16
C ILE A 654 -19.14 20.43 15.13
N VAL A 655 -18.66 20.05 13.96
CA VAL A 655 -18.34 20.96 12.86
C VAL A 655 -18.96 20.44 11.55
N GLU A 656 -19.64 21.32 10.83
CA GLU A 656 -20.18 21.01 9.51
C GLU A 656 -19.07 20.88 8.47
N GLY A 657 -19.19 19.91 7.54
CA GLY A 657 -18.28 19.78 6.42
C GLY A 657 -18.52 20.78 5.30
N GLY A 658 -17.57 20.87 4.36
CA GLY A 658 -17.54 21.80 3.24
C GLY A 658 -16.83 23.12 3.55
N TYR A 659 -16.18 23.23 4.72
CA TYR A 659 -15.54 24.46 5.18
C TYR A 659 -14.14 24.21 5.77
N ASP A 660 -13.34 25.28 5.77
CA ASP A 660 -12.11 25.35 6.54
C ASP A 660 -12.43 25.58 8.03
N TYR A 661 -11.95 24.68 8.87
CA TYR A 661 -12.05 24.80 10.32
C TYR A 661 -10.69 25.13 10.91
N THR A 662 -10.64 26.22 11.68
CA THR A 662 -9.39 26.67 12.33
C THR A 662 -9.51 26.53 13.84
N ARG A 663 -8.58 25.79 14.44
CA ARG A 663 -8.46 25.63 15.89
C ARG A 663 -7.01 25.80 16.33
N THR A 664 -6.82 26.21 17.58
CA THR A 664 -5.50 26.25 18.22
C THR A 664 -5.19 24.91 18.88
N TYR A 665 -4.03 24.36 18.57
CA TYR A 665 -3.51 23.07 19.05
C TYR A 665 -2.22 23.27 19.83
N THR A 666 -2.05 22.51 20.90
CA THR A 666 -0.79 22.40 21.65
C THR A 666 0.10 21.31 21.07
N ILE A 667 1.26 21.07 21.69
CA ILE A 667 2.13 19.94 21.30
C ILE A 667 1.46 18.57 21.54
N SER A 668 0.47 18.50 22.42
CA SER A 668 -0.20 17.24 22.79
C SER A 668 -1.20 16.75 21.74
N GLU A 669 -1.51 17.57 20.73
CA GLU A 669 -2.59 17.29 19.79
C GLU A 669 -2.16 17.56 18.35
N ILE A 670 -2.71 16.78 17.41
CA ILE A 670 -2.76 17.10 15.98
C ILE A 670 -4.22 17.20 15.53
N PRO A 671 -4.55 17.91 14.45
CA PRO A 671 -5.90 17.92 13.90
C PRO A 671 -6.36 16.50 13.52
N VAL A 672 -7.37 16.00 14.24
CA VAL A 672 -8.03 14.72 13.98
C VAL A 672 -9.53 14.91 14.14
N PHE A 673 -10.31 14.44 13.18
CA PHE A 673 -11.76 14.56 13.19
C PHE A 673 -12.40 13.21 12.93
N VAL A 674 -13.57 12.99 13.55
CA VAL A 674 -14.33 11.76 13.38
C VAL A 674 -15.65 12.08 12.71
N LYS A 675 -15.98 11.32 11.69
CA LYS A 675 -17.21 11.50 10.91
C LYS A 675 -18.43 11.16 11.76
N ALA A 676 -19.50 11.95 11.67
CA ALA A 676 -20.80 11.61 12.27
C ALA A 676 -21.30 10.26 11.73
N GLY A 677 -21.87 9.44 12.59
CA GLY A 677 -22.21 8.03 12.34
C GLY A 677 -21.08 7.07 12.66
N ALA A 678 -19.86 7.52 12.92
CA ALA A 678 -18.73 6.63 13.21
C ALA A 678 -18.94 5.84 14.51
N ILE A 679 -18.47 4.59 14.47
CA ILE A 679 -18.43 3.68 15.62
C ILE A 679 -16.98 3.23 15.78
N LEU A 680 -16.32 3.63 16.86
CA LEU A 680 -14.92 3.34 17.14
C LEU A 680 -14.81 2.42 18.36
N PRO A 681 -14.38 1.16 18.21
CA PRO A 681 -14.04 0.31 19.34
C PRO A 681 -12.65 0.64 19.89
N PHE A 682 -12.56 0.86 21.22
CA PHE A 682 -11.32 1.07 21.96
C PHE A 682 -11.00 -0.10 22.88
N GLY A 683 -9.74 -0.51 22.88
CA GLY A 683 -9.20 -1.59 23.69
C GLY A 683 -8.72 -1.16 25.08
N PRO A 684 -8.26 -2.12 25.89
CA PRO A 684 -7.68 -1.87 27.20
C PRO A 684 -6.29 -1.19 27.10
N ASP A 685 -5.84 -0.59 28.22
CA ASP A 685 -4.45 -0.19 28.37
C ASP A 685 -3.56 -1.42 28.53
N VAL A 686 -2.56 -1.56 27.66
CA VAL A 686 -1.67 -2.72 27.59
C VAL A 686 -0.23 -2.32 27.27
N GLN A 687 0.73 -3.21 27.58
CA GLN A 687 2.13 -3.08 27.18
C GLN A 687 2.47 -3.84 25.89
N TYR A 688 1.64 -4.78 25.48
CA TYR A 688 1.72 -5.51 24.21
C TYR A 688 0.33 -6.02 23.83
N THR A 689 0.11 -6.27 22.57
CA THR A 689 -1.24 -6.51 22.00
C THR A 689 -1.98 -7.70 22.60
N SER A 690 -1.25 -8.74 23.06
CA SER A 690 -1.82 -9.94 23.66
C SER A 690 -1.87 -9.93 25.20
N GLU A 691 -1.57 -8.80 25.86
CA GLU A 691 -1.50 -8.74 27.33
C GLU A 691 -2.86 -8.96 28.01
N LYS A 692 -3.92 -8.42 27.43
CA LYS A 692 -5.28 -8.52 27.97
C LYS A 692 -6.27 -8.93 26.90
N PRO A 693 -7.26 -9.76 27.25
CA PRO A 693 -8.36 -10.06 26.34
C PRO A 693 -9.23 -8.82 26.12
N TRP A 694 -9.97 -8.83 25.02
CA TRP A 694 -10.96 -7.79 24.69
C TRP A 694 -12.32 -8.11 25.35
N ASP A 695 -12.31 -8.37 26.64
CA ASP A 695 -13.46 -8.77 27.43
C ASP A 695 -14.37 -7.60 27.84
N ASN A 696 -13.85 -6.38 27.75
CA ASN A 696 -14.62 -5.12 27.91
C ASN A 696 -14.06 -4.07 26.95
N LEU A 697 -14.70 -3.93 25.78
CA LEU A 697 -14.37 -2.88 24.82
C LEU A 697 -15.26 -1.65 25.04
N GLU A 698 -14.68 -0.47 24.95
CA GLU A 698 -15.46 0.74 24.81
C GLU A 698 -15.87 0.91 23.35
N ILE A 699 -17.16 1.11 23.10
CA ILE A 699 -17.72 1.40 21.79
C ILE A 699 -18.14 2.86 21.77
N ALA A 700 -17.28 3.73 21.23
CA ALA A 700 -17.58 5.15 21.08
C ALA A 700 -18.43 5.36 19.82
N VAL A 701 -19.59 6.00 19.98
CA VAL A 701 -20.49 6.37 18.88
C VAL A 701 -20.52 7.88 18.74
N TYR A 702 -20.31 8.37 17.52
CA TYR A 702 -20.37 9.76 17.13
C TYR A 702 -21.70 10.03 16.41
N PRO A 703 -22.75 10.49 17.12
CA PRO A 703 -24.10 10.60 16.54
C PRO A 703 -24.19 11.65 15.43
N GLY A 704 -25.36 11.80 14.79
CA GLY A 704 -25.62 12.79 13.73
C GLY A 704 -25.82 12.18 12.34
N ALA A 705 -25.56 10.90 12.17
CA ALA A 705 -25.89 10.08 11.00
C ALA A 705 -26.00 8.63 11.39
N ASP A 706 -26.67 7.81 10.57
CA ASP A 706 -26.61 6.35 10.70
C ASP A 706 -25.19 5.86 10.52
N GLY A 707 -24.80 4.81 11.24
CA GLY A 707 -23.45 4.28 11.23
C GLY A 707 -23.39 2.76 11.23
N HIS A 708 -22.29 2.25 10.65
CA HIS A 708 -21.99 0.82 10.62
C HIS A 708 -20.51 0.58 10.85
N PHE A 709 -20.17 -0.46 11.62
CA PHE A 709 -18.80 -0.95 11.77
C PHE A 709 -18.82 -2.44 12.04
N THR A 710 -17.95 -3.20 11.39
CA THR A 710 -17.77 -4.63 11.65
C THR A 710 -16.54 -4.88 12.49
N LEU A 711 -16.73 -5.29 13.74
CA LEU A 711 -15.64 -5.74 14.62
C LEU A 711 -15.18 -7.13 14.16
N TYR A 712 -13.89 -7.25 13.86
CA TYR A 712 -13.23 -8.50 13.45
C TYR A 712 -12.35 -9.05 14.56
N GLU A 713 -12.37 -10.36 14.73
CA GLU A 713 -11.52 -11.08 15.68
C GLU A 713 -11.15 -12.46 15.12
N ASP A 714 -9.90 -12.86 15.37
CA ASP A 714 -9.39 -14.22 15.15
C ASP A 714 -8.43 -14.62 16.28
N ALA A 715 -7.62 -15.66 16.08
CA ALA A 715 -6.64 -16.11 17.06
C ALA A 715 -5.44 -15.15 17.26
N GLY A 716 -5.37 -14.05 16.52
CA GLY A 716 -4.29 -13.07 16.55
C GLY A 716 -3.06 -13.46 15.73
N ASP A 717 -2.91 -14.71 15.36
CA ASP A 717 -1.88 -15.28 14.49
C ASP A 717 -2.38 -16.61 13.88
N GLY A 718 -1.61 -17.21 12.97
CA GLY A 718 -1.99 -18.45 12.29
C GLY A 718 -2.83 -18.24 11.03
N TYR A 719 -2.95 -19.29 10.22
CA TYR A 719 -3.63 -19.26 8.92
C TYR A 719 -5.06 -19.83 8.96
N GLU A 720 -5.62 -20.04 10.13
CA GLU A 720 -6.96 -20.58 10.32
C GLU A 720 -8.04 -19.64 9.77
N TYR A 721 -7.77 -18.32 9.72
CA TYR A 721 -8.66 -17.33 9.09
C TYR A 721 -8.95 -17.66 7.62
N GLU A 722 -7.98 -18.23 6.87
CA GLU A 722 -8.16 -18.68 5.48
C GLU A 722 -9.19 -19.80 5.35
N LYS A 723 -9.46 -20.51 6.44
CA LYS A 723 -10.47 -21.59 6.54
C LYS A 723 -11.80 -21.10 7.12
N GLY A 724 -11.92 -19.77 7.36
CA GLY A 724 -13.10 -19.17 7.96
C GLY A 724 -13.13 -19.23 9.51
N GLU A 725 -12.00 -19.54 10.16
CA GLU A 725 -11.89 -19.52 11.62
C GLU A 725 -11.57 -18.11 12.12
N TYR A 726 -12.56 -17.25 12.05
CA TYR A 726 -12.62 -15.90 12.61
C TYR A 726 -14.06 -15.57 13.03
N ALA A 727 -14.26 -14.47 13.71
CA ALA A 727 -15.57 -13.99 14.09
C ALA A 727 -15.74 -12.51 13.70
N THR A 728 -16.96 -12.14 13.30
CA THR A 728 -17.37 -10.77 13.09
C THR A 728 -18.61 -10.43 13.89
N ILE A 729 -18.67 -9.16 14.34
CA ILE A 729 -19.83 -8.60 15.05
C ILE A 729 -20.15 -7.26 14.39
N ASP A 730 -21.32 -7.15 13.76
CA ASP A 730 -21.78 -5.91 13.19
C ASP A 730 -22.29 -4.97 14.31
N LEU A 731 -21.87 -3.73 14.25
CA LEU A 731 -22.28 -2.63 15.13
C LEU A 731 -23.02 -1.61 14.26
N ASP A 732 -24.33 -1.43 14.51
CA ASP A 732 -25.18 -0.56 13.71
C ASP A 732 -25.78 0.54 14.60
N TRP A 733 -25.49 1.80 14.29
CA TRP A 733 -26.09 2.95 14.92
C TRP A 733 -27.28 3.47 14.10
N ASP A 734 -28.46 3.50 14.71
CA ASP A 734 -29.68 4.12 14.16
C ASP A 734 -29.83 5.49 14.81
N GLU A 735 -29.55 6.54 14.05
CA GLU A 735 -29.61 7.93 14.54
C GLU A 735 -31.03 8.33 14.96
N ALA A 736 -32.01 7.95 14.16
CA ALA A 736 -33.41 8.33 14.43
C ALA A 736 -33.95 7.71 15.72
N GLN A 737 -33.49 6.51 16.09
CA GLN A 737 -33.86 5.82 17.32
C GLN A 737 -32.91 6.10 18.48
N GLY A 738 -31.74 6.67 18.19
CA GLY A 738 -30.66 6.88 19.15
C GLY A 738 -30.21 5.56 19.80
N CYS A 739 -30.03 4.52 18.99
CA CYS A 739 -29.86 3.14 19.43
C CYS A 739 -28.69 2.47 18.70
N LEU A 740 -27.74 1.91 19.46
CA LEU A 740 -26.72 1.01 18.92
C LEU A 740 -27.26 -0.44 18.98
N THR A 741 -27.27 -1.10 17.83
CA THR A 741 -27.48 -2.56 17.72
C THR A 741 -26.14 -3.24 17.62
N ILE A 742 -25.83 -4.14 18.56
CA ILE A 742 -24.73 -5.09 18.51
C ILE A 742 -25.32 -6.38 17.95
N GLY A 743 -24.92 -6.75 16.74
CA GLY A 743 -25.50 -7.85 15.97
C GLY A 743 -25.21 -9.25 16.53
N ASP A 744 -25.78 -10.28 15.92
CA ASP A 744 -25.37 -11.66 16.20
C ASP A 744 -23.91 -11.86 15.75
N ARG A 745 -23.10 -12.52 16.58
CA ARG A 745 -21.75 -12.94 16.19
C ARG A 745 -21.83 -13.93 15.03
N LYS A 746 -21.05 -13.68 14.00
CA LYS A 746 -20.87 -14.56 12.84
C LYS A 746 -19.49 -15.22 12.91
N GLY A 747 -19.43 -16.54 12.71
CA GLY A 747 -18.18 -17.29 12.76
C GLY A 747 -17.71 -17.66 14.18
N SER A 748 -16.56 -18.30 14.25
CA SER A 748 -15.90 -18.72 15.50
C SER A 748 -14.45 -19.11 15.24
N PHE A 749 -13.62 -19.06 16.28
CA PHE A 749 -12.22 -19.47 16.24
C PHE A 749 -11.79 -20.06 17.61
N PRO A 750 -10.73 -20.85 17.69
CA PRO A 750 -10.20 -21.36 18.94
C PRO A 750 -9.77 -20.23 19.88
N GLY A 751 -10.18 -20.28 21.15
CA GLY A 751 -9.87 -19.25 22.15
C GLY A 751 -10.81 -18.02 22.14
N MET A 752 -11.80 -17.99 21.26
CA MET A 752 -12.77 -16.89 21.17
C MET A 752 -13.52 -16.69 22.51
N LEU A 753 -13.67 -15.44 22.94
CA LEU A 753 -14.51 -15.06 24.07
C LEU A 753 -15.98 -15.41 23.78
N ARG A 754 -16.59 -16.22 24.62
CA ARG A 754 -18.00 -16.62 24.45
C ARG A 754 -18.95 -15.49 24.83
N GLU A 755 -18.60 -14.76 25.86
CA GLU A 755 -19.34 -13.62 26.40
C GLU A 755 -18.36 -12.49 26.77
N ARG A 756 -18.81 -11.25 26.73
CA ARG A 756 -18.06 -10.06 27.12
C ARG A 756 -19.00 -8.91 27.46
N ASP A 757 -18.45 -7.88 28.03
CA ASP A 757 -19.15 -6.60 28.19
C ASP A 757 -18.70 -5.61 27.11
N PHE A 758 -19.64 -4.75 26.69
CA PHE A 758 -19.34 -3.55 25.90
C PHE A 758 -19.75 -2.33 26.69
N THR A 759 -18.85 -1.39 26.88
CA THR A 759 -19.16 -0.07 27.40
C THR A 759 -19.51 0.85 26.23
N VAL A 760 -20.81 1.05 25.99
CA VAL A 760 -21.31 1.90 24.90
C VAL A 760 -21.29 3.35 25.36
N ASN A 761 -20.48 4.17 24.68
CA ASN A 761 -20.28 5.58 24.94
C ASN A 761 -20.75 6.41 23.73
N VAL A 762 -21.98 6.89 23.75
CA VAL A 762 -22.50 7.82 22.74
C VAL A 762 -22.13 9.24 23.17
N LEU A 763 -21.42 9.98 22.30
CA LEU A 763 -20.97 11.32 22.65
C LEU A 763 -22.14 12.22 23.09
N GLY A 764 -21.95 12.90 24.22
CA GLY A 764 -22.99 13.75 24.84
C GLY A 764 -24.05 13.01 25.65
N ARG A 765 -23.92 11.67 25.82
CA ARG A 765 -24.83 10.86 26.65
C ARG A 765 -24.08 10.14 27.77
N THR A 766 -24.82 9.59 28.73
CA THR A 766 -24.23 8.78 29.81
C THR A 766 -23.85 7.41 29.26
N PRO A 767 -22.59 6.94 29.41
CA PRO A 767 -22.19 5.60 28.98
C PRO A 767 -23.01 4.50 29.68
N MET A 768 -23.24 3.40 28.97
CA MET A 768 -23.89 2.22 29.54
C MET A 768 -23.12 0.91 29.21
N THR A 769 -23.10 0.00 30.15
CA THR A 769 -22.53 -1.33 29.92
C THR A 769 -23.60 -2.30 29.44
N VAL A 770 -23.27 -3.07 28.40
CA VAL A 770 -24.13 -4.10 27.80
C VAL A 770 -23.41 -5.42 27.84
N HIS A 771 -24.03 -6.42 28.48
CA HIS A 771 -23.52 -7.79 28.47
C HIS A 771 -23.88 -8.50 27.17
N TYR A 772 -22.89 -9.02 26.47
CA TYR A 772 -23.01 -9.64 25.15
C TYR A 772 -22.60 -11.11 25.17
N THR A 773 -23.51 -11.99 24.75
CA THR A 773 -23.35 -13.46 24.75
C THR A 773 -23.25 -14.04 23.33
N GLY A 774 -22.90 -13.21 22.34
CA GLY A 774 -22.91 -13.61 20.92
C GLY A 774 -24.27 -13.46 20.24
N LYS A 775 -25.28 -12.95 20.93
CA LYS A 775 -26.65 -12.72 20.42
C LYS A 775 -26.95 -11.23 20.37
N ARG A 776 -27.71 -10.85 19.34
CA ARG A 776 -28.11 -9.47 19.12
C ARG A 776 -28.64 -8.82 20.40
N VAL A 777 -28.13 -7.65 20.70
CA VAL A 777 -28.54 -6.81 21.81
C VAL A 777 -28.62 -5.35 21.37
N GLN A 778 -29.44 -4.55 22.02
CA GLN A 778 -29.58 -3.12 21.74
C GLN A 778 -29.17 -2.29 22.96
N ALA A 779 -28.42 -1.22 22.73
CA ALA A 779 -28.05 -0.22 23.71
C ALA A 779 -28.71 1.13 23.37
N LYS A 780 -29.31 1.76 24.35
CA LYS A 780 -29.92 3.11 24.25
C LYS A 780 -29.40 3.98 25.39
N PRO A 781 -28.13 4.43 25.31
CA PRO A 781 -27.54 5.28 26.33
C PRO A 781 -28.26 6.60 26.53
#